data_d086aea21b1f183e6557ad76712708dd
#
_entry.id   d086aea21b1f183e6557ad76712708dd
#
_cell.length_a   1.000
_cell.length_b   1.000
_cell.length_c   1.000
_cell.angle_alpha   90.00
_cell.angle_beta   90.00
_cell.angle_gamma   90.00
#
_symmetry.space_group_name_H-M   'P 1'
#
loop_
_entity.id
_entity.type
_entity.pdbx_description
1 polymer ?
#
loop_
_entity_poly.entity_id
_entity_poly.type
_entity_poly.pdbx_seq_one_letter_code
_entity_poly.pdbx_strand_id
1 'polypeptide(L)'
;MAKGKAPEDTPLIKQFFSVKAQHPEAVLLYRVGDFYESYSDDAVLVSKVLGIIQTRKSNGDKGYVEMAGFPHHALDNYLPKLVRAGYKVAVCDQLEDPKFAKKLVKRGVTELVTPGIAFNDQLLDQKENNFLAGLTFDKDECGAAFLDVSTGSFQVAQGSLDYIGTLLASLNPKEIVVQRGYEKGVKQRYGESLYISSVEEWAFVYDAAVERLKKQLKVESLKGFGVEKYPLGICSAGALMVYLEQTQHTGLGNICSISRIDGDKFVWMDKFTMRNLEIFNSSGGGEGVSLVSVIDKCSSPMGARLLRNWLAMPVMDIPELESRYDCVQRFVGNDEERDKIRDLIGGIGDLERIISRAAMGRIVPREVMQLSRGLERMVPVKEICEGSGVKALASLASGMRDCSALRDEIVRVMDPEPAAAVGKGPVIGKGVDTELDELRDISSGGKDYLLRLQQSEAERTGISSLKISYNNVFGYYIEVRNTFKDLVPPEWIRKQTLVNAERYITAELKEYEEKILSAEDRIYALETKIYSDLVALIQKNIAAIQANCRIIARLDVLAGFAELAVRNKYCRPEITKDLTLDIKGGRHPVIETLMPPGEEYVPNDVHLDDKKQQIIILTGPNMAGKSALLRQTALIVLLAQIGSFVPAESARIGYFDKIFTRVGASDNISRGESTFMVEMLETSMILHTLSASSLVLLDEIGRGTSTYDGMSIARAIVEYIHEYGKGAKTLFATHYHELNDLEEIYPRVKNFHIAVKEVGTQVIFLRKLKEGGTAHSFGIHVARMAGMPKEVVQSAENTLKALEMNDSEHLVSAKKGQIKKPVQTKAGTLESDGSLQLSFFQLDDPTLSSLRDKLASADLNNMTPLQAFDLLRSMKDELGV
;
A
#
# COMPACT_ATOMS: atom_id res chain seq x y z
N MET A 1 35.71 -54.59 17.87
CA MET A 1 34.36 -53.95 17.74
C MET A 1 34.47 -52.72 16.87
N ALA A 2 33.96 -52.77 15.64
CA ALA A 2 33.92 -51.64 14.75
C ALA A 2 32.96 -50.61 15.35
N LYS A 3 33.44 -49.35 15.57
CA LYS A 3 32.57 -48.24 15.92
C LYS A 3 31.58 -48.07 14.78
N GLY A 4 30.29 -48.40 14.99
CA GLY A 4 29.23 -48.14 14.07
C GLY A 4 29.21 -46.64 13.77
N LYS A 5 29.31 -46.28 12.49
CA LYS A 5 29.09 -44.91 12.04
C LYS A 5 27.69 -44.48 12.49
N ALA A 6 27.60 -43.30 13.09
CA ALA A 6 26.30 -42.71 13.39
C ALA A 6 25.48 -42.57 12.07
N PRO A 7 24.18 -42.81 12.12
CA PRO A 7 23.33 -42.72 10.94
C PRO A 7 23.44 -41.28 10.32
N GLU A 8 23.83 -41.21 9.06
CA GLU A 8 23.99 -39.93 8.34
C GLU A 8 22.78 -39.67 7.46
N ASP A 9 22.48 -38.40 7.25
CA ASP A 9 21.46 -37.93 6.27
C ASP A 9 21.89 -38.35 4.86
N THR A 10 20.92 -38.65 4.01
CA THR A 10 21.19 -38.84 2.58
C THR A 10 21.85 -37.58 1.97
N PRO A 11 22.69 -37.73 0.93
CA PRO A 11 23.40 -36.59 0.33
C PRO A 11 22.50 -35.41 -0.05
N LEU A 12 21.27 -35.69 -0.54
CA LEU A 12 20.27 -34.67 -0.90
C LEU A 12 19.78 -33.91 0.32
N ILE A 13 19.40 -34.62 1.38
CA ILE A 13 18.89 -34.02 2.63
C ILE A 13 20.01 -33.24 3.34
N LYS A 14 21.24 -33.76 3.32
CA LYS A 14 22.41 -33.06 3.85
C LYS A 14 22.68 -31.74 3.11
N GLN A 15 22.54 -31.73 1.77
CA GLN A 15 22.66 -30.50 0.96
C GLN A 15 21.52 -29.51 1.29
N PHE A 16 20.28 -29.99 1.44
CA PHE A 16 19.14 -29.15 1.85
C PHE A 16 19.41 -28.46 3.19
N PHE A 17 19.79 -29.20 4.23
CA PHE A 17 20.06 -28.59 5.53
C PHE A 17 21.27 -27.66 5.52
N SER A 18 22.26 -27.91 4.68
CA SER A 18 23.40 -27.01 4.49
C SER A 18 22.96 -25.65 3.91
N VAL A 19 22.02 -25.64 2.94
CA VAL A 19 21.43 -24.43 2.39
C VAL A 19 20.49 -23.77 3.39
N LYS A 20 19.66 -24.55 4.09
CA LYS A 20 18.75 -24.04 5.12
C LYS A 20 19.50 -23.35 6.28
N ALA A 21 20.64 -23.85 6.66
CA ALA A 21 21.49 -23.25 7.70
C ALA A 21 22.01 -21.84 7.32
N GLN A 22 22.11 -21.53 6.04
CA GLN A 22 22.48 -20.20 5.56
C GLN A 22 21.28 -19.24 5.56
N HIS A 23 20.06 -19.76 5.51
CA HIS A 23 18.80 -18.99 5.47
C HIS A 23 17.80 -19.54 6.49
N PRO A 24 18.11 -19.53 7.80
CA PRO A 24 17.30 -20.19 8.83
C PRO A 24 15.88 -19.63 8.95
N GLU A 25 15.72 -18.33 8.67
CA GLU A 25 14.43 -17.61 8.75
C GLU A 25 13.54 -17.81 7.52
N ALA A 26 14.09 -18.32 6.40
CA ALA A 26 13.35 -18.44 5.14
C ALA A 26 12.82 -19.85 4.95
N VAL A 27 11.61 -19.99 4.44
CA VAL A 27 11.07 -21.25 3.93
C VAL A 27 11.85 -21.63 2.68
N LEU A 28 12.47 -22.79 2.67
CA LEU A 28 13.31 -23.24 1.56
C LEU A 28 12.51 -24.08 0.56
N LEU A 29 12.33 -23.56 -0.65
CA LEU A 29 11.82 -24.29 -1.81
C LEU A 29 13.01 -24.83 -2.61
N TYR A 30 13.24 -26.13 -2.52
CA TYR A 30 14.45 -26.79 -3.00
C TYR A 30 14.16 -27.61 -4.27
N ARG A 31 14.79 -27.25 -5.39
CA ARG A 31 14.56 -27.90 -6.68
C ARG A 31 15.10 -29.33 -6.73
N VAL A 32 14.21 -30.30 -6.94
CA VAL A 32 14.55 -31.72 -7.12
C VAL A 32 13.87 -32.25 -8.38
N GLY A 33 14.63 -32.35 -9.47
CA GLY A 33 14.05 -32.66 -10.77
C GLY A 33 12.99 -31.65 -11.20
N ASP A 34 11.78 -32.15 -11.44
CA ASP A 34 10.63 -31.32 -11.87
C ASP A 34 9.80 -30.75 -10.72
N PHE A 35 10.27 -30.86 -9.46
CA PHE A 35 9.54 -30.38 -8.30
C PHE A 35 10.37 -29.39 -7.48
N TYR A 36 9.68 -28.47 -6.80
CA TYR A 36 10.17 -27.82 -5.61
C TYR A 36 9.71 -28.59 -4.39
N GLU A 37 10.63 -29.03 -3.57
CA GLU A 37 10.38 -29.80 -2.37
C GLU A 37 10.87 -29.02 -1.13
N SER A 38 10.14 -29.09 -0.04
CA SER A 38 10.55 -28.62 1.27
C SER A 38 10.55 -29.76 2.25
N TYR A 39 11.43 -29.71 3.25
CA TYR A 39 11.60 -30.80 4.21
C TYR A 39 11.48 -30.31 5.65
N SER A 40 11.21 -31.27 6.60
CA SER A 40 11.09 -31.00 8.03
C SER A 40 10.04 -29.93 8.34
N ASP A 41 10.34 -28.94 9.18
CA ASP A 41 9.43 -27.87 9.60
C ASP A 41 8.93 -27.05 8.42
N ASP A 42 9.78 -26.79 7.43
CA ASP A 42 9.39 -26.10 6.21
C ASP A 42 8.31 -26.87 5.44
N ALA A 43 8.36 -28.21 5.43
CA ALA A 43 7.34 -29.05 4.78
C ALA A 43 5.98 -28.95 5.47
N VAL A 44 5.96 -28.95 6.78
CA VAL A 44 4.75 -28.80 7.60
C VAL A 44 4.11 -27.45 7.32
N LEU A 45 4.92 -26.39 7.31
CA LEU A 45 4.49 -25.03 7.04
C LEU A 45 3.94 -24.87 5.62
N VAL A 46 4.70 -25.34 4.61
CA VAL A 46 4.32 -25.29 3.19
C VAL A 46 3.01 -26.05 2.96
N SER A 47 2.88 -27.26 3.52
CA SER A 47 1.64 -28.05 3.44
C SER A 47 0.44 -27.29 4.00
N LYS A 48 0.59 -26.69 5.19
CA LYS A 48 -0.48 -25.93 5.88
C LYS A 48 -0.91 -24.68 5.09
N VAL A 49 0.05 -23.89 4.62
CA VAL A 49 -0.22 -22.62 3.94
C VAL A 49 -0.77 -22.83 2.53
N LEU A 50 -0.20 -23.78 1.79
CA LEU A 50 -0.58 -24.04 0.40
C LEU A 50 -1.76 -24.99 0.25
N GLY A 51 -2.14 -25.70 1.30
CA GLY A 51 -3.19 -26.72 1.24
C GLY A 51 -2.79 -27.95 0.42
N ILE A 52 -1.49 -28.26 0.34
CA ILE A 52 -0.97 -29.43 -0.37
C ILE A 52 -0.67 -30.58 0.58
N ILE A 53 -0.64 -31.79 0.04
CA ILE A 53 -0.45 -33.02 0.84
C ILE A 53 0.98 -33.08 1.40
N GLN A 54 1.10 -33.28 2.71
CA GLN A 54 2.36 -33.62 3.36
C GLN A 54 2.63 -35.11 3.17
N THR A 55 3.82 -35.44 2.73
CA THR A 55 4.29 -36.81 2.54
C THR A 55 5.58 -37.05 3.34
N ARG A 56 6.20 -38.21 3.18
CA ARG A 56 7.48 -38.51 3.82
C ARG A 56 8.48 -39.01 2.79
N LYS A 57 9.71 -38.53 2.90
CA LYS A 57 10.83 -38.93 2.05
C LYS A 57 11.80 -39.79 2.85
N SER A 58 12.29 -40.88 2.25
CA SER A 58 13.29 -41.76 2.89
C SER A 58 14.62 -41.00 3.07
N ASN A 59 15.18 -41.08 4.28
CA ASN A 59 16.45 -40.47 4.66
C ASN A 59 17.50 -41.53 5.04
N GLY A 60 17.49 -42.67 4.35
CA GLY A 60 18.41 -43.78 4.59
C GLY A 60 18.25 -44.33 6.00
N ASP A 61 19.38 -44.55 6.69
CA ASP A 61 19.41 -45.14 8.03
C ASP A 61 18.79 -44.29 9.13
N LYS A 62 18.49 -42.98 8.83
CA LYS A 62 17.75 -42.08 9.74
C LYS A 62 16.23 -42.19 9.64
N GLY A 63 15.72 -43.07 8.77
CA GLY A 63 14.29 -43.29 8.60
C GLY A 63 13.66 -42.34 7.58
N TYR A 64 12.70 -41.51 7.99
CA TYR A 64 11.93 -40.64 7.10
C TYR A 64 11.98 -39.19 7.59
N VAL A 65 11.91 -38.25 6.65
CA VAL A 65 11.74 -36.82 6.92
C VAL A 65 10.45 -36.34 6.25
N GLU A 66 9.71 -35.44 6.90
CA GLU A 66 8.52 -34.83 6.35
C GLU A 66 8.87 -34.07 5.08
N MET A 67 8.00 -34.16 4.05
CA MET A 67 8.18 -33.53 2.75
C MET A 67 6.85 -32.99 2.26
N ALA A 68 6.88 -31.79 1.70
CA ALA A 68 5.82 -31.23 0.89
C ALA A 68 6.44 -30.67 -0.39
N GLY A 69 5.74 -30.76 -1.51
CA GLY A 69 6.29 -30.28 -2.77
C GLY A 69 5.24 -30.10 -3.85
N PHE A 70 5.59 -29.33 -4.86
CA PHE A 70 4.76 -29.05 -6.01
C PHE A 70 5.61 -28.97 -7.29
N PRO A 71 5.00 -29.15 -8.49
CA PRO A 71 5.71 -29.08 -9.75
C PRO A 71 6.37 -27.71 -9.96
N HIS A 72 7.60 -27.68 -10.47
CA HIS A 72 8.38 -26.44 -10.60
C HIS A 72 7.69 -25.37 -11.46
N HIS A 73 6.97 -25.76 -12.51
CA HIS A 73 6.23 -24.85 -13.36
C HIS A 73 5.04 -24.19 -12.64
N ALA A 74 4.67 -24.65 -11.46
CA ALA A 74 3.62 -24.05 -10.62
C ALA A 74 4.19 -23.09 -9.55
N LEU A 75 5.49 -22.75 -9.59
CA LEU A 75 6.11 -21.81 -8.64
C LEU A 75 5.34 -20.50 -8.57
N ASP A 76 5.01 -19.91 -9.71
CA ASP A 76 4.29 -18.64 -9.81
C ASP A 76 2.92 -18.65 -9.12
N ASN A 77 2.29 -19.83 -8.97
CA ASN A 77 0.99 -19.97 -8.30
C ASN A 77 1.13 -20.19 -6.78
N TYR A 78 2.21 -20.82 -6.31
CA TYR A 78 2.38 -21.23 -4.93
C TYR A 78 3.25 -20.27 -4.11
N LEU A 79 4.33 -19.73 -4.70
CA LEU A 79 5.19 -18.73 -4.07
C LEU A 79 4.41 -17.52 -3.54
N PRO A 80 3.45 -16.94 -4.30
CA PRO A 80 2.63 -15.83 -3.82
C PRO A 80 1.86 -16.12 -2.54
N LYS A 81 1.39 -17.34 -2.36
CA LYS A 81 0.61 -17.72 -1.17
C LYS A 81 1.48 -17.73 0.10
N LEU A 82 2.72 -18.23 -0.01
CA LEU A 82 3.67 -18.22 1.11
C LEU A 82 4.09 -16.81 1.49
N VAL A 83 4.40 -15.96 0.50
CA VAL A 83 4.84 -14.57 0.73
C VAL A 83 3.69 -13.72 1.31
N ARG A 84 2.45 -13.87 0.80
CA ARG A 84 1.26 -13.20 1.36
C ARG A 84 0.92 -13.64 2.77
N ALA A 85 1.27 -14.88 3.12
CA ALA A 85 1.16 -15.37 4.50
C ALA A 85 2.25 -14.82 5.43
N GLY A 86 3.13 -13.92 4.93
CA GLY A 86 4.17 -13.25 5.70
C GLY A 86 5.46 -14.05 5.84
N TYR A 87 5.70 -15.07 5.01
CA TYR A 87 6.93 -15.85 5.06
C TYR A 87 7.97 -15.37 4.06
N LYS A 88 9.22 -15.33 4.50
CA LYS A 88 10.39 -15.18 3.66
C LYS A 88 10.65 -16.51 2.96
N VAL A 89 10.82 -16.51 1.64
CA VAL A 89 10.97 -17.74 0.85
C VAL A 89 12.27 -17.71 0.09
N ALA A 90 13.12 -18.74 0.31
CA ALA A 90 14.34 -18.97 -0.44
C ALA A 90 14.06 -19.97 -1.58
N VAL A 91 14.18 -19.51 -2.81
CA VAL A 91 14.09 -20.34 -4.01
C VAL A 91 15.48 -20.88 -4.32
N CYS A 92 15.64 -22.20 -4.26
CA CYS A 92 16.90 -22.88 -4.48
C CYS A 92 16.83 -23.74 -5.75
N ASP A 93 17.55 -23.30 -6.79
CA ASP A 93 17.59 -23.97 -8.08
C ASP A 93 18.88 -24.76 -8.32
N GLN A 94 18.85 -25.56 -9.39
CA GLN A 94 20.00 -26.28 -9.87
C GLN A 94 20.92 -25.32 -10.63
N LEU A 95 22.20 -25.25 -10.20
CA LEU A 95 23.21 -24.34 -10.80
C LEU A 95 23.97 -24.98 -11.98
N GLU A 96 23.74 -26.26 -12.25
CA GLU A 96 24.34 -27.02 -13.34
C GLU A 96 23.30 -27.95 -14.00
N ASP A 97 23.49 -28.23 -15.28
CA ASP A 97 22.60 -29.19 -15.98
C ASP A 97 22.79 -30.60 -15.41
N PRO A 98 21.70 -31.26 -14.99
CA PRO A 98 21.73 -32.63 -14.47
C PRO A 98 22.39 -33.64 -15.41
N LYS A 99 22.35 -33.41 -16.73
CA LYS A 99 22.96 -34.29 -17.76
C LYS A 99 24.49 -34.34 -17.68
N PHE A 100 25.13 -33.27 -17.19
CA PHE A 100 26.61 -33.17 -17.08
C PHE A 100 27.11 -33.40 -15.65
N ALA A 101 26.23 -33.53 -14.66
CA ALA A 101 26.62 -33.69 -13.27
C ALA A 101 27.16 -35.11 -13.01
N LYS A 102 28.46 -35.22 -12.65
CA LYS A 102 29.10 -36.48 -12.29
C LYS A 102 28.72 -37.01 -10.90
N LYS A 103 28.10 -36.16 -10.05
CA LYS A 103 27.67 -36.47 -8.67
C LYS A 103 26.30 -35.81 -8.45
N LEU A 104 25.95 -35.52 -7.18
CA LEU A 104 24.76 -34.76 -6.83
C LEU A 104 24.86 -33.38 -7.47
N VAL A 105 23.80 -32.95 -8.22
CA VAL A 105 23.69 -31.65 -8.85
C VAL A 105 23.90 -30.54 -7.82
N LYS A 106 24.74 -29.56 -8.15
CA LYS A 106 24.92 -28.38 -7.30
C LYS A 106 23.67 -27.53 -7.33
N ARG A 107 23.25 -27.08 -6.15
CA ARG A 107 22.11 -26.20 -5.96
C ARG A 107 22.50 -25.01 -5.10
N GLY A 108 21.87 -23.87 -5.35
CA GLY A 108 22.06 -22.66 -4.58
C GLY A 108 20.80 -21.82 -4.56
N VAL A 109 20.68 -20.93 -3.58
CA VAL A 109 19.60 -19.97 -3.54
C VAL A 109 19.81 -18.98 -4.68
N THR A 110 18.86 -18.95 -5.59
CA THR A 110 18.85 -18.03 -6.75
C THR A 110 18.07 -16.76 -6.45
N GLU A 111 17.13 -16.84 -5.51
CA GLU A 111 16.30 -15.71 -5.13
C GLU A 111 15.77 -15.88 -3.71
N LEU A 112 15.78 -14.79 -2.95
CA LEU A 112 15.16 -14.70 -1.64
C LEU A 112 13.98 -13.73 -1.72
N VAL A 113 12.76 -14.26 -1.71
CA VAL A 113 11.55 -13.48 -1.92
C VAL A 113 10.93 -13.12 -0.58
N THR A 114 10.68 -11.80 -0.40
CA THR A 114 9.98 -11.25 0.76
C THR A 114 8.85 -10.32 0.29
N PRO A 115 7.92 -9.93 1.18
CA PRO A 115 6.82 -9.04 0.79
C PRO A 115 7.26 -7.74 0.13
N GLY A 116 8.36 -7.13 0.57
CA GLY A 116 8.86 -5.83 0.07
C GLY A 116 9.65 -5.89 -1.23
N ILE A 117 10.15 -7.07 -1.62
CA ILE A 117 11.00 -7.25 -2.82
C ILE A 117 10.43 -8.27 -3.80
N ALA A 118 9.11 -8.34 -3.88
CA ALA A 118 8.44 -9.19 -4.85
C ALA A 118 8.40 -8.54 -6.24
N PHE A 119 8.69 -9.35 -7.29
CA PHE A 119 8.63 -8.94 -8.70
C PHE A 119 7.56 -9.66 -9.52
N ASN A 120 6.99 -10.72 -8.97
CA ASN A 120 5.98 -11.49 -9.65
C ASN A 120 4.65 -10.72 -9.67
N ASP A 121 4.07 -10.50 -10.86
CA ASP A 121 2.80 -9.78 -11.03
C ASP A 121 1.63 -10.40 -10.25
N GLN A 122 1.69 -11.69 -9.92
CA GLN A 122 0.69 -12.33 -9.07
C GLN A 122 0.81 -11.95 -7.59
N LEU A 123 1.99 -11.49 -7.15
CA LEU A 123 2.23 -10.98 -5.80
C LEU A 123 1.85 -9.51 -5.65
N LEU A 124 2.00 -8.75 -6.72
CA LEU A 124 1.86 -7.31 -6.72
C LEU A 124 0.43 -6.90 -7.04
N ASP A 125 -0.12 -5.96 -6.28
CA ASP A 125 -1.28 -5.22 -6.73
C ASP A 125 -0.87 -4.29 -7.88
N GLN A 126 -1.60 -4.32 -8.99
CA GLN A 126 -1.25 -3.50 -10.15
C GLN A 126 -1.39 -2.00 -9.87
N LYS A 127 -2.35 -1.62 -9.02
CA LYS A 127 -2.69 -0.24 -8.70
C LYS A 127 -1.96 0.32 -7.49
N GLU A 128 -1.16 -0.49 -6.78
CA GLU A 128 -0.41 -0.09 -5.59
C GLU A 128 1.09 -0.21 -5.79
N ASN A 129 1.84 0.68 -5.13
CA ASN A 129 3.29 0.53 -5.00
C ASN A 129 3.62 -0.58 -3.98
N ASN A 130 4.71 -1.29 -4.22
CA ASN A 130 5.23 -2.30 -3.30
C ASN A 130 6.47 -1.77 -2.59
N PHE A 131 6.27 -0.85 -1.64
CA PHE A 131 7.39 -0.22 -0.96
C PHE A 131 8.09 -1.15 0.03
N LEU A 132 9.41 -1.18 -0.08
CA LEU A 132 10.37 -1.60 0.92
C LEU A 132 10.86 -0.33 1.63
N ALA A 133 10.76 -0.23 2.95
CA ALA A 133 11.24 0.91 3.70
C ALA A 133 12.52 0.58 4.48
N GLY A 134 13.46 1.53 4.55
CA GLY A 134 14.61 1.47 5.45
C GLY A 134 14.50 2.54 6.51
N LEU A 135 14.85 2.26 7.77
CA LEU A 135 14.81 3.23 8.86
C LEU A 135 16.15 3.31 9.58
N THR A 136 16.60 4.54 9.81
CA THR A 136 17.81 4.87 10.59
C THR A 136 17.43 5.84 11.71
N PHE A 137 17.81 5.55 12.93
CA PHE A 137 17.46 6.35 14.10
C PHE A 137 18.68 7.07 14.66
N ASP A 138 18.52 8.34 15.03
CA ASP A 138 19.47 9.12 15.82
C ASP A 138 18.71 9.98 16.83
N LYS A 139 18.71 9.57 18.10
CA LYS A 139 17.96 10.22 19.21
C LYS A 139 16.48 10.42 18.86
N ASP A 140 16.07 11.68 18.65
CA ASP A 140 14.68 12.08 18.37
C ASP A 140 14.38 12.19 16.87
N GLU A 141 15.39 11.99 16.00
CA GLU A 141 15.25 12.03 14.56
C GLU A 141 15.31 10.63 13.93
N CYS A 142 14.61 10.49 12.83
CA CYS A 142 14.62 9.29 12.02
C CYS A 142 14.80 9.65 10.55
N GLY A 143 15.69 8.93 9.88
CA GLY A 143 15.75 8.90 8.42
C GLY A 143 14.98 7.71 7.89
N ALA A 144 14.27 7.92 6.81
CA ALA A 144 13.56 6.86 6.10
C ALA A 144 13.94 6.86 4.62
N ALA A 145 13.96 5.68 4.04
CA ALA A 145 14.05 5.48 2.60
C ALA A 145 12.92 4.54 2.15
N PHE A 146 12.24 4.87 1.08
CA PHE A 146 11.15 4.08 0.49
C PHE A 146 11.53 3.70 -0.93
N LEU A 147 11.59 2.42 -1.21
CA LEU A 147 11.97 1.87 -2.50
C LEU A 147 10.91 0.90 -3.00
N ASP A 148 10.35 1.15 -4.16
CA ASP A 148 9.57 0.17 -4.91
C ASP A 148 10.46 -0.42 -6.00
N VAL A 149 10.95 -1.62 -5.76
CA VAL A 149 11.87 -2.31 -6.68
C VAL A 149 11.19 -2.64 -8.00
N SER A 150 9.87 -2.88 -7.98
CA SER A 150 9.09 -3.24 -9.16
C SER A 150 8.90 -2.08 -10.15
N THR A 151 9.03 -0.82 -9.70
CA THR A 151 8.88 0.39 -10.53
C THR A 151 10.15 1.23 -10.60
N GLY A 152 11.08 1.02 -9.66
CA GLY A 152 12.30 1.83 -9.50
C GLY A 152 12.06 3.18 -8.81
N SER A 153 10.89 3.38 -8.18
CA SER A 153 10.61 4.57 -7.36
C SER A 153 11.45 4.53 -6.09
N PHE A 154 12.29 5.54 -5.86
CA PHE A 154 13.17 5.62 -4.71
C PHE A 154 13.11 7.00 -4.08
N GLN A 155 12.70 7.06 -2.81
CA GLN A 155 12.45 8.29 -2.08
C GLN A 155 13.12 8.25 -0.71
N VAL A 156 13.61 9.41 -0.22
CA VAL A 156 14.16 9.55 1.13
C VAL A 156 13.50 10.69 1.87
N ALA A 157 13.36 10.51 3.17
CA ALA A 157 12.85 11.49 4.12
C ALA A 157 13.70 11.52 5.38
N GLN A 158 13.66 12.62 6.11
CA GLN A 158 14.24 12.74 7.45
C GLN A 158 13.43 13.72 8.27
N GLY A 159 13.21 13.41 9.54
CA GLY A 159 12.49 14.27 10.46
C GLY A 159 12.20 13.58 11.79
N SER A 160 11.21 14.10 12.52
CA SER A 160 10.80 13.51 13.80
C SER A 160 10.27 12.10 13.63
N LEU A 161 10.30 11.31 14.70
CA LEU A 161 9.76 9.96 14.73
C LEU A 161 8.28 9.89 14.32
N ASP A 162 7.51 10.93 14.67
CA ASP A 162 6.08 11.01 14.34
C ASP A 162 5.85 11.34 12.86
N TYR A 163 6.69 12.21 12.28
CA TYR A 163 6.67 12.51 10.86
C TYR A 163 6.96 11.25 10.02
N ILE A 164 7.99 10.49 10.39
CA ILE A 164 8.30 9.24 9.69
C ILE A 164 7.19 8.20 9.91
N GLY A 165 6.59 8.13 11.12
CA GLY A 165 5.44 7.29 11.40
C GLY A 165 4.24 7.59 10.49
N THR A 166 4.00 8.86 10.20
CA THR A 166 2.97 9.29 9.24
C THR A 166 3.30 8.83 7.82
N LEU A 167 4.54 9.01 7.36
CA LEU A 167 4.95 8.53 6.03
C LEU A 167 4.83 7.01 5.91
N LEU A 168 5.18 6.26 6.95
CA LEU A 168 4.98 4.80 6.99
C LEU A 168 3.51 4.42 6.86
N ALA A 169 2.62 5.15 7.53
CA ALA A 169 1.18 4.92 7.43
C ALA A 169 0.61 5.29 6.06
N SER A 170 1.10 6.38 5.45
CA SER A 170 0.65 6.90 4.14
C SER A 170 1.12 6.02 2.99
N LEU A 171 2.40 5.65 2.98
CA LEU A 171 3.02 4.86 1.91
C LEU A 171 2.85 3.35 2.10
N ASN A 172 2.47 2.92 3.30
CA ASN A 172 2.13 1.54 3.67
C ASN A 172 3.16 0.50 3.15
N PRO A 173 4.45 0.61 3.54
CA PRO A 173 5.47 -0.31 3.07
C PRO A 173 5.13 -1.75 3.48
N LYS A 174 5.35 -2.68 2.56
CA LYS A 174 5.08 -4.10 2.81
C LYS A 174 6.15 -4.75 3.68
N GLU A 175 7.31 -4.11 3.79
CA GLU A 175 8.44 -4.57 4.59
C GLU A 175 9.27 -3.37 5.04
N ILE A 176 9.82 -3.47 6.27
CA ILE A 176 10.70 -2.45 6.85
C ILE A 176 12.04 -3.07 7.21
N VAL A 177 13.12 -2.48 6.73
CA VAL A 177 14.49 -2.87 7.05
C VAL A 177 15.07 -1.94 8.11
N VAL A 178 15.59 -2.51 9.19
CA VAL A 178 16.18 -1.78 10.31
C VAL A 178 17.55 -2.34 10.69
N GLN A 179 18.31 -1.61 11.46
CA GLN A 179 19.50 -2.13 12.11
C GLN A 179 19.14 -3.23 13.09
N ARG A 180 19.92 -4.31 13.13
CA ARG A 180 19.73 -5.42 14.07
C ARG A 180 19.65 -4.91 15.52
N GLY A 181 18.62 -5.36 16.23
CA GLY A 181 18.32 -4.96 17.61
C GLY A 181 17.23 -3.90 17.74
N TYR A 182 16.83 -3.21 16.65
CA TYR A 182 15.78 -2.20 16.67
C TYR A 182 14.38 -2.75 16.36
N GLU A 183 14.26 -4.02 15.97
CA GLU A 183 13.01 -4.65 15.47
C GLU A 183 11.86 -4.51 16.47
N LYS A 184 12.12 -4.78 17.75
CA LYS A 184 11.11 -4.70 18.82
C LYS A 184 10.63 -3.27 19.04
N GLY A 185 11.55 -2.30 19.08
CA GLY A 185 11.23 -0.90 19.28
C GLY A 185 10.38 -0.34 18.13
N VAL A 186 10.69 -0.74 16.89
CA VAL A 186 9.93 -0.32 15.71
C VAL A 186 8.53 -0.92 15.71
N LYS A 187 8.37 -2.21 16.04
CA LYS A 187 7.04 -2.84 16.19
C LYS A 187 6.22 -2.16 17.27
N GLN A 188 6.79 -1.95 18.44
CA GLN A 188 6.11 -1.30 19.56
C GLN A 188 5.62 0.10 19.19
N ARG A 189 6.42 0.89 18.45
CA ARG A 189 6.09 2.27 18.10
C ARG A 189 5.12 2.37 16.94
N TYR A 190 5.38 1.64 15.85
CA TYR A 190 4.65 1.83 14.59
C TYR A 190 3.59 0.75 14.30
N GLY A 191 3.68 -0.41 14.94
CA GLY A 191 2.65 -1.45 14.85
C GLY A 191 3.21 -2.88 14.88
N GLU A 192 2.57 -3.77 15.63
CA GLU A 192 2.96 -5.18 15.78
C GLU A 192 2.80 -6.00 14.48
N SER A 193 1.92 -5.58 13.58
CA SER A 193 1.64 -6.27 12.32
C SER A 193 2.69 -6.01 11.22
N LEU A 194 3.65 -5.13 11.47
CA LEU A 194 4.68 -4.77 10.50
C LEU A 194 5.64 -5.95 10.25
N TYR A 195 5.90 -6.21 8.98
CA TYR A 195 6.94 -7.15 8.57
C TYR A 195 8.30 -6.46 8.61
N ILE A 196 9.18 -6.90 9.53
CA ILE A 196 10.47 -6.26 9.76
C ILE A 196 11.60 -7.25 9.45
N SER A 197 12.53 -6.79 8.63
CA SER A 197 13.81 -7.43 8.37
C SER A 197 14.94 -6.59 8.96
N SER A 198 16.04 -7.23 9.34
CA SER A 198 17.18 -6.50 9.91
C SER A 198 18.47 -6.78 9.13
N VAL A 199 19.32 -5.79 9.11
CA VAL A 199 20.69 -5.87 8.58
C VAL A 199 21.68 -5.37 9.61
N GLU A 200 22.96 -5.71 9.44
CA GLU A 200 24.01 -5.33 10.36
C GLU A 200 24.25 -3.82 10.38
N GLU A 201 24.75 -3.30 11.49
CA GLU A 201 25.03 -1.89 11.75
C GLU A 201 25.87 -1.22 10.65
N TRP A 202 26.87 -1.91 10.11
CA TRP A 202 27.75 -1.37 9.06
C TRP A 202 27.01 -0.97 7.76
N ALA A 203 25.81 -1.50 7.55
CA ALA A 203 24.99 -1.14 6.39
C ALA A 203 24.47 0.30 6.47
N PHE A 204 24.35 0.86 7.68
CA PHE A 204 23.81 2.19 7.95
C PHE A 204 24.90 3.28 8.08
N VAL A 205 26.15 2.96 7.77
CA VAL A 205 27.24 3.93 7.81
C VAL A 205 27.16 4.91 6.65
N TYR A 206 27.16 6.22 6.92
CA TYR A 206 26.91 7.28 5.95
C TYR A 206 27.85 7.23 4.73
N ASP A 207 29.17 7.19 4.93
CA ASP A 207 30.15 7.21 3.82
C ASP A 207 29.99 5.98 2.91
N ALA A 208 29.74 4.82 3.50
CA ALA A 208 29.49 3.58 2.75
C ALA A 208 28.15 3.65 1.99
N ALA A 209 27.12 4.27 2.58
CA ALA A 209 25.83 4.49 1.92
C ALA A 209 25.96 5.43 0.72
N VAL A 210 26.69 6.54 0.86
CA VAL A 210 26.96 7.50 -0.22
C VAL A 210 27.66 6.81 -1.39
N GLU A 211 28.72 6.04 -1.14
CA GLU A 211 29.47 5.35 -2.20
C GLU A 211 28.61 4.28 -2.92
N ARG A 212 27.78 3.53 -2.19
CA ARG A 212 26.84 2.56 -2.81
C ARG A 212 25.84 3.26 -3.70
N LEU A 213 25.23 4.35 -3.20
CA LEU A 213 24.24 5.11 -3.97
C LEU A 213 24.87 5.75 -5.23
N LYS A 214 26.08 6.32 -5.14
CA LYS A 214 26.80 6.83 -6.31
C LYS A 214 27.03 5.73 -7.35
N LYS A 215 27.47 4.56 -6.91
CA LYS A 215 27.69 3.40 -7.79
C LYS A 215 26.39 2.95 -8.45
N GLN A 216 25.31 2.83 -7.67
CA GLN A 216 23.99 2.43 -8.17
C GLN A 216 23.44 3.42 -9.19
N LEU A 217 23.47 4.71 -8.87
CA LEU A 217 22.91 5.79 -9.70
C LEU A 217 23.87 6.22 -10.83
N LYS A 218 25.09 5.68 -10.87
CA LYS A 218 26.15 5.98 -11.85
C LYS A 218 26.49 7.48 -11.92
N VAL A 219 26.66 8.10 -10.76
CA VAL A 219 26.95 9.53 -10.59
C VAL A 219 28.15 9.76 -9.68
N GLU A 220 28.85 10.86 -9.87
CA GLU A 220 29.98 11.27 -9.02
C GLU A 220 29.53 11.95 -7.72
N SER A 221 28.32 12.54 -7.70
CA SER A 221 27.77 13.26 -6.55
C SER A 221 26.26 13.12 -6.46
N LEU A 222 25.74 13.04 -5.22
CA LEU A 222 24.31 13.01 -4.95
C LEU A 222 23.67 14.43 -4.95
N LYS A 223 24.46 15.51 -5.12
CA LYS A 223 23.97 16.91 -5.12
C LYS A 223 22.82 17.15 -6.09
N GLY A 224 22.91 16.58 -7.27
CA GLY A 224 21.88 16.74 -8.32
C GLY A 224 20.50 16.22 -7.93
N PHE A 225 20.41 15.33 -6.95
CA PHE A 225 19.15 14.79 -6.42
C PHE A 225 18.62 15.58 -5.22
N GLY A 226 19.45 16.49 -4.65
CA GLY A 226 19.08 17.32 -3.49
C GLY A 226 18.91 16.58 -2.17
N VAL A 227 19.40 15.34 -2.07
CA VAL A 227 19.24 14.46 -0.89
C VAL A 227 20.30 14.67 0.20
N GLU A 228 21.35 15.47 -0.03
CA GLU A 228 22.45 15.68 0.92
C GLU A 228 22.01 16.27 2.27
N LYS A 229 20.85 16.95 2.30
CA LYS A 229 20.27 17.49 3.54
C LYS A 229 19.67 16.42 4.46
N TYR A 230 19.61 15.17 4.01
CA TYR A 230 18.98 14.04 4.70
C TYR A 230 19.99 12.90 4.98
N PRO A 231 21.00 13.13 5.84
CA PRO A 231 22.06 12.14 6.09
C PRO A 231 21.52 10.81 6.62
N LEU A 232 20.54 10.83 7.54
CA LEU A 232 19.92 9.60 8.03
C LEU A 232 19.08 8.89 6.94
N GLY A 233 18.41 9.68 6.08
CA GLY A 233 17.71 9.14 4.90
C GLY A 233 18.66 8.46 3.92
N ILE A 234 19.88 9.02 3.72
CA ILE A 234 20.93 8.41 2.90
C ILE A 234 21.42 7.09 3.53
N CYS A 235 21.61 7.06 4.85
CA CYS A 235 21.98 5.82 5.55
C CYS A 235 20.92 4.74 5.34
N SER A 236 19.64 5.09 5.49
CA SER A 236 18.51 4.18 5.23
C SER A 236 18.50 3.68 3.79
N ALA A 237 18.74 4.56 2.81
CA ALA A 237 18.80 4.20 1.40
C ALA A 237 19.98 3.25 1.10
N GLY A 238 21.14 3.50 1.70
CA GLY A 238 22.31 2.63 1.61
C GLY A 238 22.07 1.23 2.20
N ALA A 239 21.36 1.16 3.34
CA ALA A 239 20.99 -0.09 3.97
C ALA A 239 20.02 -0.92 3.10
N LEU A 240 19.08 -0.27 2.39
CA LEU A 240 18.24 -0.96 1.42
C LEU A 240 19.04 -1.57 0.27
N MET A 241 20.07 -0.89 -0.22
CA MET A 241 20.95 -1.45 -1.25
C MET A 241 21.69 -2.71 -0.75
N VAL A 242 22.20 -2.67 0.50
CA VAL A 242 22.81 -3.86 1.12
C VAL A 242 21.81 -5.00 1.26
N TYR A 243 20.60 -4.70 1.69
CA TYR A 243 19.55 -5.70 1.84
C TYR A 243 19.20 -6.37 0.50
N LEU A 244 19.11 -5.60 -0.58
CA LEU A 244 18.88 -6.15 -1.92
C LEU A 244 20.04 -7.01 -2.40
N GLU A 245 21.31 -6.63 -2.14
CA GLU A 245 22.47 -7.45 -2.45
C GLU A 245 22.44 -8.78 -1.67
N GLN A 246 22.11 -8.75 -0.36
CA GLN A 246 22.01 -9.95 0.48
C GLN A 246 20.86 -10.88 0.07
N THR A 247 19.80 -10.35 -0.49
CA THR A 247 18.66 -11.11 -1.01
C THR A 247 18.83 -11.57 -2.46
N GLN A 248 20.07 -11.42 -2.99
CA GLN A 248 20.50 -11.86 -4.33
C GLN A 248 19.73 -11.19 -5.49
N HIS A 249 19.22 -10.00 -5.26
CA HIS A 249 18.66 -9.18 -6.32
C HIS A 249 19.77 -8.43 -7.06
N THR A 250 20.10 -8.91 -8.23
CA THR A 250 21.09 -8.31 -9.14
C THR A 250 20.38 -7.65 -10.33
N GLY A 251 21.06 -6.73 -11.01
CA GLY A 251 20.48 -6.09 -12.20
C GLY A 251 19.46 -4.99 -11.89
N LEU A 252 19.67 -4.22 -10.80
CA LEU A 252 18.80 -3.13 -10.34
C LEU A 252 18.93 -1.86 -11.22
N GLY A 253 19.13 -2.00 -12.52
CA GLY A 253 19.31 -0.89 -13.46
C GLY A 253 18.09 0.03 -13.60
N ASN A 254 16.94 -0.38 -13.12
CA ASN A 254 15.72 0.44 -13.05
C ASN A 254 15.75 1.47 -11.91
N ILE A 255 16.64 1.32 -10.92
CA ILE A 255 16.86 2.31 -9.86
C ILE A 255 17.87 3.32 -10.35
N CYS A 256 17.42 4.32 -11.13
CA CYS A 256 18.27 5.33 -11.75
C CYS A 256 18.13 6.73 -11.16
N SER A 257 17.25 6.93 -10.21
CA SER A 257 17.06 8.22 -9.54
C SER A 257 16.62 8.04 -8.11
N ILE A 258 16.98 8.98 -7.27
CA ILE A 258 16.50 9.10 -5.88
C ILE A 258 15.92 10.50 -5.70
N SER A 259 14.82 10.61 -4.99
CA SER A 259 14.15 11.87 -4.69
C SER A 259 13.96 12.04 -3.20
N ARG A 260 13.71 13.28 -2.76
CA ARG A 260 13.42 13.58 -1.36
C ARG A 260 11.94 13.88 -1.16
N ILE A 261 11.43 13.52 0.00
CA ILE A 261 10.11 13.93 0.49
C ILE A 261 10.35 15.11 1.44
N ASP A 262 10.00 16.32 1.00
CA ASP A 262 10.09 17.54 1.81
C ASP A 262 8.76 17.72 2.54
N GLY A 263 8.74 17.54 3.88
CA GLY A 263 7.52 17.68 4.67
C GLY A 263 6.81 19.03 4.51
N ASP A 264 7.60 20.10 4.30
CA ASP A 264 7.08 21.46 4.12
C ASP A 264 6.38 21.72 2.76
N LYS A 265 6.41 20.76 1.86
CA LYS A 265 5.78 20.89 0.52
C LYS A 265 4.44 20.18 0.43
N PHE A 266 4.09 19.39 1.43
CA PHE A 266 2.90 18.56 1.40
C PHE A 266 2.02 18.82 2.61
N VAL A 267 0.71 18.75 2.40
CA VAL A 267 -0.26 18.81 3.49
C VAL A 267 -0.09 17.60 4.38
N TRP A 268 0.12 17.86 5.65
CA TRP A 268 0.31 16.81 6.63
C TRP A 268 -1.04 16.25 7.11
N MET A 269 -1.15 14.93 7.08
CA MET A 269 -2.28 14.17 7.63
C MET A 269 -1.75 13.02 8.44
N ASP A 270 -2.20 12.85 9.67
CA ASP A 270 -1.82 11.71 10.49
C ASP A 270 -2.52 10.40 10.04
N LYS A 271 -2.05 9.28 10.58
CA LYS A 271 -2.61 7.95 10.28
C LYS A 271 -4.10 7.82 10.65
N PHE A 272 -4.52 8.54 11.68
CA PHE A 272 -5.90 8.52 12.14
C PHE A 272 -6.79 9.31 11.18
N THR A 273 -6.34 10.48 10.75
CA THR A 273 -7.02 11.30 9.73
C THR A 273 -7.22 10.51 8.43
N MET A 274 -6.18 9.83 7.91
CA MET A 274 -6.31 9.02 6.70
C MET A 274 -7.32 7.88 6.84
N ARG A 275 -7.34 7.22 8.01
CA ARG A 275 -8.31 6.17 8.32
C ARG A 275 -9.72 6.72 8.49
N ASN A 276 -9.88 7.82 9.23
CA ASN A 276 -11.18 8.42 9.52
C ASN A 276 -11.85 9.01 8.26
N LEU A 277 -11.06 9.51 7.32
CA LEU A 277 -11.53 9.97 6.01
C LEU A 277 -11.71 8.82 5.00
N GLU A 278 -11.36 7.60 5.36
CA GLU A 278 -11.47 6.40 4.51
C GLU A 278 -10.83 6.62 3.12
N ILE A 279 -9.61 7.19 3.11
CA ILE A 279 -8.93 7.57 1.87
C ILE A 279 -8.58 6.34 1.04
N PHE A 280 -7.89 5.36 1.63
CA PHE A 280 -7.40 4.16 0.93
C PHE A 280 -8.25 2.92 1.20
N ASN A 281 -8.74 2.78 2.44
CA ASN A 281 -9.51 1.63 2.90
C ASN A 281 -10.79 2.10 3.59
N SER A 282 -11.84 1.33 3.46
CA SER A 282 -13.10 1.57 4.16
C SER A 282 -13.09 0.92 5.54
N SER A 283 -13.71 1.55 6.53
CA SER A 283 -13.89 1.03 7.88
C SER A 283 -14.84 -0.18 7.95
N GLY A 284 -15.68 -0.39 6.94
CA GLY A 284 -16.67 -1.47 6.85
C GLY A 284 -16.10 -2.82 6.38
N GLY A 285 -14.79 -2.97 6.21
CA GLY A 285 -14.19 -4.20 5.67
C GLY A 285 -14.39 -4.35 4.16
N GLY A 286 -14.34 -5.58 3.64
CA GLY A 286 -14.26 -5.87 2.21
C GLY A 286 -15.39 -5.37 1.30
N GLU A 287 -16.54 -4.92 1.83
CA GLU A 287 -17.68 -4.40 1.06
C GLU A 287 -17.77 -2.86 1.07
N GLY A 288 -16.90 -2.17 1.80
CA GLY A 288 -16.92 -0.73 1.92
C GLY A 288 -16.23 0.00 0.76
N VAL A 289 -16.68 1.22 0.47
CA VAL A 289 -16.16 2.08 -0.61
C VAL A 289 -15.25 3.16 -0.03
N SER A 290 -13.99 3.21 -0.46
CA SER A 290 -13.01 4.23 -0.06
C SER A 290 -13.00 5.42 -1.04
N LEU A 291 -12.39 6.55 -0.63
CA LEU A 291 -12.24 7.70 -1.53
C LEU A 291 -11.51 7.31 -2.81
N VAL A 292 -10.37 6.62 -2.70
CA VAL A 292 -9.57 6.24 -3.88
C VAL A 292 -10.36 5.37 -4.85
N SER A 293 -11.23 4.49 -4.37
CA SER A 293 -12.05 3.64 -5.25
C SER A 293 -13.08 4.43 -6.07
N VAL A 294 -13.53 5.58 -5.58
CA VAL A 294 -14.45 6.47 -6.28
C VAL A 294 -13.72 7.32 -7.32
N ILE A 295 -12.57 7.90 -6.93
CA ILE A 295 -11.87 8.90 -7.75
C ILE A 295 -10.86 8.30 -8.74
N ASP A 296 -10.45 7.02 -8.56
CA ASP A 296 -9.57 6.33 -9.49
C ASP A 296 -10.30 6.06 -10.81
N LYS A 297 -10.11 6.98 -11.76
CA LYS A 297 -10.54 6.86 -13.16
C LYS A 297 -9.35 6.71 -14.10
N CYS A 298 -8.18 6.34 -13.56
CA CYS A 298 -6.98 6.11 -14.37
C CYS A 298 -7.18 4.95 -15.35
N SER A 299 -6.63 5.11 -16.55
CA SER A 299 -6.65 4.11 -17.60
C SER A 299 -5.45 3.15 -17.53
N SER A 300 -4.40 3.53 -16.76
CA SER A 300 -3.18 2.72 -16.59
C SER A 300 -2.87 2.44 -15.13
N PRO A 301 -2.20 1.30 -14.82
CA PRO A 301 -1.70 1.04 -13.47
C PRO A 301 -0.71 2.10 -12.97
N MET A 302 0.10 2.68 -13.85
CA MET A 302 1.06 3.75 -13.53
C MET A 302 0.34 4.99 -12.99
N GLY A 303 -0.76 5.42 -13.64
CA GLY A 303 -1.60 6.52 -13.17
C GLY A 303 -2.25 6.21 -11.82
N ALA A 304 -2.80 5.02 -11.63
CA ALA A 304 -3.42 4.61 -10.38
C ALA A 304 -2.42 4.64 -9.20
N ARG A 305 -1.18 4.18 -9.39
CA ARG A 305 -0.11 4.29 -8.37
C ARG A 305 0.24 5.76 -8.06
N LEU A 306 0.35 6.60 -9.08
CA LEU A 306 0.62 8.02 -8.91
C LEU A 306 -0.51 8.74 -8.16
N LEU A 307 -1.78 8.44 -8.47
CA LEU A 307 -2.94 8.97 -7.76
C LEU A 307 -2.88 8.65 -6.25
N ARG A 308 -2.53 7.42 -5.88
CA ARG A 308 -2.35 7.03 -4.47
C ARG A 308 -1.23 7.83 -3.80
N ASN A 309 -0.12 8.05 -4.51
CA ASN A 309 0.97 8.89 -4.00
C ASN A 309 0.54 10.36 -3.82
N TRP A 310 -0.28 10.91 -4.72
CA TRP A 310 -0.81 12.27 -4.57
C TRP A 310 -1.79 12.40 -3.40
N LEU A 311 -2.61 11.38 -3.15
CA LEU A 311 -3.47 11.33 -1.98
C LEU A 311 -2.69 11.20 -0.67
N ALA A 312 -1.58 10.45 -0.67
CA ALA A 312 -0.70 10.32 0.49
C ALA A 312 0.10 11.60 0.79
N MET A 313 0.38 12.40 -0.25
CA MET A 313 1.21 13.60 -0.19
C MET A 313 0.56 14.75 -1.01
N PRO A 314 -0.56 15.34 -0.54
CA PRO A 314 -1.22 16.45 -1.22
C PRO A 314 -0.32 17.68 -1.25
N VAL A 315 -0.31 18.40 -2.36
CA VAL A 315 0.65 19.48 -2.63
C VAL A 315 0.18 20.80 -2.04
N MET A 316 1.11 21.58 -1.47
CA MET A 316 0.87 22.94 -1.00
C MET A 316 1.32 24.01 -2.00
N ASP A 317 2.06 23.65 -3.05
CA ASP A 317 2.57 24.58 -4.06
C ASP A 317 1.45 25.04 -5.01
N ILE A 318 1.02 26.30 -4.87
CA ILE A 318 -0.06 26.88 -5.67
C ILE A 318 0.24 26.86 -7.17
N PRO A 319 1.44 27.25 -7.66
CA PRO A 319 1.79 27.12 -9.07
C PRO A 319 1.63 25.69 -9.63
N GLU A 320 2.02 24.67 -8.88
CA GLU A 320 1.83 23.27 -9.29
C GLU A 320 0.34 22.90 -9.35
N LEU A 321 -0.46 23.32 -8.36
CA LEU A 321 -1.91 23.10 -8.36
C LEU A 321 -2.61 23.77 -9.53
N GLU A 322 -2.30 25.04 -9.80
CA GLU A 322 -2.86 25.76 -10.95
C GLU A 322 -2.49 25.08 -12.27
N SER A 323 -1.25 24.61 -12.39
CA SER A 323 -0.81 23.82 -13.56
C SER A 323 -1.65 22.55 -13.75
N ARG A 324 -1.99 21.85 -12.66
CA ARG A 324 -2.86 20.66 -12.71
C ARG A 324 -4.29 21.05 -13.11
N TYR A 325 -4.84 22.08 -12.50
CA TYR A 325 -6.19 22.55 -12.82
C TYR A 325 -6.33 23.01 -14.28
N ASP A 326 -5.33 23.67 -14.85
CA ASP A 326 -5.34 24.09 -16.25
C ASP A 326 -5.40 22.86 -17.18
N CYS A 327 -4.67 21.80 -16.87
CA CYS A 327 -4.75 20.55 -17.61
C CYS A 327 -6.13 19.90 -17.49
N VAL A 328 -6.66 19.79 -16.26
CA VAL A 328 -8.00 19.23 -16.02
C VAL A 328 -9.06 20.06 -16.74
N GLN A 329 -8.98 21.40 -16.67
CA GLN A 329 -9.92 22.31 -17.34
C GLN A 329 -9.94 22.10 -18.84
N ARG A 330 -8.76 21.88 -19.47
CA ARG A 330 -8.67 21.59 -20.90
C ARG A 330 -9.42 20.30 -21.24
N PHE A 331 -9.21 19.25 -20.48
CA PHE A 331 -9.84 17.94 -20.71
C PHE A 331 -11.34 17.94 -20.37
N VAL A 332 -11.79 18.78 -19.41
CA VAL A 332 -13.23 19.00 -19.14
C VAL A 332 -13.90 19.72 -20.31
N GLY A 333 -13.21 20.69 -20.93
CA GLY A 333 -13.75 21.47 -22.05
C GLY A 333 -13.65 20.80 -23.42
N ASN A 334 -13.00 19.63 -23.54
CA ASN A 334 -12.81 18.90 -24.79
C ASN A 334 -12.91 17.39 -24.61
N ASP A 335 -14.11 16.86 -24.72
CA ASP A 335 -14.40 15.44 -24.49
C ASP A 335 -13.66 14.52 -25.48
N GLU A 336 -13.58 14.91 -26.77
CA GLU A 336 -12.91 14.13 -27.80
C GLU A 336 -11.42 13.95 -27.51
N GLU A 337 -10.75 15.06 -27.13
CA GLU A 337 -9.33 15.04 -26.77
C GLU A 337 -9.07 14.22 -25.50
N ARG A 338 -9.93 14.37 -24.47
CA ARG A 338 -9.87 13.57 -23.24
C ARG A 338 -9.99 12.10 -23.54
N ASP A 339 -11.03 11.69 -24.25
CA ASP A 339 -11.34 10.28 -24.50
C ASP A 339 -10.25 9.63 -25.38
N LYS A 340 -9.72 10.35 -26.37
CA LYS A 340 -8.60 9.90 -27.19
C LYS A 340 -7.32 9.69 -26.38
N ILE A 341 -6.97 10.64 -25.49
CA ILE A 341 -5.80 10.48 -24.60
C ILE A 341 -5.99 9.27 -23.68
N ARG A 342 -7.17 9.11 -23.09
CA ARG A 342 -7.47 7.98 -22.18
C ARG A 342 -7.38 6.62 -22.91
N ASP A 343 -7.87 6.53 -24.14
CA ASP A 343 -7.76 5.32 -24.96
C ASP A 343 -6.29 5.00 -25.31
N LEU A 344 -5.53 6.01 -25.72
CA LEU A 344 -4.11 5.84 -26.01
C LEU A 344 -3.35 5.35 -24.77
N ILE A 345 -3.56 5.97 -23.61
CA ILE A 345 -2.89 5.62 -22.35
C ILE A 345 -3.31 4.22 -21.88
N GLY A 346 -4.59 3.86 -22.01
CA GLY A 346 -5.08 2.52 -21.67
C GLY A 346 -4.40 1.39 -22.43
N GLY A 347 -3.98 1.66 -23.66
CA GLY A 347 -3.25 0.69 -24.47
C GLY A 347 -1.72 0.68 -24.27
N ILE A 348 -1.15 1.58 -23.48
CA ILE A 348 0.29 1.59 -23.17
C ILE A 348 0.64 0.42 -22.23
N GLY A 349 -0.22 0.13 -21.25
CA GLY A 349 0.05 -0.89 -20.24
C GLY A 349 1.00 -0.44 -19.13
N ASP A 350 1.54 -1.39 -18.37
CA ASP A 350 2.43 -1.11 -17.21
C ASP A 350 3.91 -1.17 -17.62
N LEU A 351 4.37 -0.13 -18.30
CA LEU A 351 5.76 -0.09 -18.77
C LEU A 351 6.76 0.06 -17.62
N GLU A 352 6.41 0.66 -16.49
CA GLU A 352 7.31 0.75 -15.33
C GLU A 352 7.73 -0.64 -14.84
N ARG A 353 6.80 -1.57 -14.72
CA ARG A 353 7.10 -2.94 -14.30
C ARG A 353 7.79 -3.75 -15.41
N ILE A 354 7.42 -3.53 -16.66
CA ILE A 354 8.09 -4.19 -17.81
C ILE A 354 9.57 -3.81 -17.85
N ILE A 355 9.92 -2.54 -17.74
CA ILE A 355 11.33 -2.11 -17.79
C ILE A 355 12.12 -2.54 -16.55
N SER A 356 11.48 -2.73 -15.41
CA SER A 356 12.13 -3.30 -14.23
C SER A 356 12.51 -4.76 -14.45
N ARG A 357 11.64 -5.55 -15.11
CA ARG A 357 11.99 -6.91 -15.54
C ARG A 357 13.09 -6.93 -16.60
N ALA A 358 13.07 -5.95 -17.51
CA ALA A 358 14.16 -5.79 -18.48
C ALA A 358 15.51 -5.48 -17.80
N ALA A 359 15.53 -4.62 -16.80
CA ALA A 359 16.72 -4.30 -16.02
C ALA A 359 17.36 -5.55 -15.41
N MET A 360 16.55 -6.49 -14.94
CA MET A 360 16.98 -7.75 -14.34
C MET A 360 17.23 -8.87 -15.36
N GLY A 361 17.04 -8.60 -16.66
CA GLY A 361 17.15 -9.63 -17.71
C GLY A 361 16.03 -10.68 -17.68
N ARG A 362 14.91 -10.39 -17.03
CA ARG A 362 13.75 -11.31 -16.86
C ARG A 362 12.57 -10.97 -17.77
N ILE A 363 12.71 -9.99 -18.64
CA ILE A 363 11.67 -9.61 -19.61
C ILE A 363 11.44 -10.74 -20.61
N VAL A 364 10.16 -11.03 -20.90
CA VAL A 364 9.79 -12.07 -21.87
C VAL A 364 9.48 -11.45 -23.24
N PRO A 365 9.59 -12.23 -24.36
CA PRO A 365 9.43 -11.69 -25.71
C PRO A 365 8.12 -10.93 -25.97
N ARG A 366 7.01 -11.37 -25.40
CA ARG A 366 5.71 -10.68 -25.51
C ARG A 366 5.71 -9.32 -24.84
N GLU A 367 6.43 -9.17 -23.73
CA GLU A 367 6.58 -7.89 -23.03
C GLU A 367 7.44 -6.91 -23.80
N VAL A 368 8.46 -7.39 -24.52
CA VAL A 368 9.27 -6.56 -25.42
C VAL A 368 8.38 -5.96 -26.53
N MET A 369 7.48 -6.74 -27.11
CA MET A 369 6.50 -6.23 -28.07
C MET A 369 5.48 -5.29 -27.44
N GLN A 370 5.06 -5.54 -26.20
CA GLN A 370 4.18 -4.62 -25.46
C GLN A 370 4.90 -3.28 -25.20
N LEU A 371 6.20 -3.30 -24.85
CA LEU A 371 7.00 -2.10 -24.71
C LEU A 371 7.03 -1.28 -26.00
N SER A 372 7.28 -1.91 -27.15
CA SER A 372 7.28 -1.24 -28.46
C SER A 372 5.93 -0.58 -28.76
N ARG A 373 4.82 -1.30 -28.59
CA ARG A 373 3.46 -0.78 -28.78
C ARG A 373 3.15 0.37 -27.84
N GLY A 374 3.62 0.29 -26.57
CA GLY A 374 3.48 1.37 -25.60
C GLY A 374 4.23 2.63 -26.01
N LEU A 375 5.48 2.49 -26.45
CA LEU A 375 6.29 3.61 -26.97
C LEU A 375 5.67 4.27 -28.21
N GLU A 376 5.09 3.47 -29.12
CA GLU A 376 4.35 3.97 -30.28
C GLU A 376 3.15 4.84 -29.87
N ARG A 377 2.34 4.41 -28.91
CA ARG A 377 1.17 5.14 -28.43
C ARG A 377 1.51 6.44 -27.70
N MET A 378 2.72 6.58 -27.17
CA MET A 378 3.19 7.80 -26.53
C MET A 378 3.37 8.96 -27.52
N VAL A 379 3.66 8.67 -28.79
CA VAL A 379 3.87 9.72 -29.82
C VAL A 379 2.61 10.58 -30.02
N PRO A 380 1.44 10.02 -30.36
CA PRO A 380 0.23 10.83 -30.51
C PRO A 380 -0.21 11.51 -29.20
N VAL A 381 0.07 10.93 -28.02
CA VAL A 381 -0.18 11.62 -26.74
C VAL A 381 0.64 12.90 -26.64
N LYS A 382 1.92 12.83 -27.00
CA LYS A 382 2.80 13.99 -27.03
C LYS A 382 2.27 15.08 -27.99
N GLU A 383 1.92 14.70 -29.22
CA GLU A 383 1.39 15.63 -30.24
C GLU A 383 0.12 16.33 -29.79
N ILE A 384 -0.83 15.61 -29.17
CA ILE A 384 -2.06 16.18 -28.62
C ILE A 384 -1.73 17.22 -27.53
N CYS A 385 -0.82 16.88 -26.60
CA CYS A 385 -0.44 17.79 -25.53
C CYS A 385 0.28 19.05 -26.04
N GLU A 386 1.16 18.92 -27.03
CA GLU A 386 1.84 20.07 -27.70
C GLU A 386 0.85 20.96 -28.45
N GLY A 387 -0.14 20.36 -29.11
CA GLY A 387 -1.17 21.07 -29.88
C GLY A 387 -2.31 21.66 -29.03
N SER A 388 -2.38 21.36 -27.73
CA SER A 388 -3.49 21.73 -26.83
C SER A 388 -3.65 23.24 -26.60
N GLY A 389 -2.59 24.04 -26.79
CA GLY A 389 -2.55 25.48 -26.43
C GLY A 389 -2.40 25.75 -24.93
N VAL A 390 -2.35 24.74 -24.07
CA VAL A 390 -2.15 24.85 -22.62
C VAL A 390 -0.69 24.72 -22.27
N LYS A 391 -0.09 25.75 -21.65
CA LYS A 391 1.34 25.75 -21.28
C LYS A 391 1.75 24.56 -20.42
N ALA A 392 0.90 24.16 -19.50
CA ALA A 392 1.16 23.04 -18.60
C ALA A 392 1.26 21.70 -19.35
N LEU A 393 0.34 21.43 -20.30
CA LEU A 393 0.39 20.23 -21.16
C LEU A 393 1.59 20.25 -22.09
N ALA A 394 1.88 21.39 -22.72
CA ALA A 394 3.07 21.53 -23.58
C ALA A 394 4.37 21.33 -22.78
N SER A 395 4.45 21.81 -21.54
CA SER A 395 5.61 21.59 -20.66
C SER A 395 5.79 20.09 -20.32
N LEU A 396 4.71 19.38 -20.04
CA LEU A 396 4.75 17.93 -19.82
C LEU A 396 5.22 17.19 -21.06
N ALA A 397 4.65 17.52 -22.22
CA ALA A 397 5.03 16.93 -23.50
C ALA A 397 6.49 17.17 -23.87
N SER A 398 7.03 18.37 -23.63
CA SER A 398 8.43 18.71 -23.88
C SER A 398 9.42 17.92 -23.01
N GLY A 399 8.98 17.43 -21.86
CA GLY A 399 9.74 16.54 -20.98
C GLY A 399 9.85 15.10 -21.49
N MET A 400 9.02 14.70 -22.47
CA MET A 400 9.04 13.35 -23.04
C MET A 400 10.27 13.15 -23.92
N ARG A 401 11.02 12.10 -23.62
CA ARG A 401 12.22 11.70 -24.35
C ARG A 401 11.86 10.93 -25.63
N ASP A 402 12.58 11.16 -26.69
CA ASP A 402 12.43 10.38 -27.92
C ASP A 402 12.98 8.96 -27.72
N CYS A 403 12.15 7.96 -27.96
CA CYS A 403 12.47 6.54 -27.93
C CYS A 403 12.18 5.85 -29.29
N SER A 404 12.05 6.62 -30.38
CA SER A 404 11.72 6.10 -31.71
C SER A 404 12.74 5.10 -32.22
N ALA A 405 14.05 5.40 -32.10
CA ALA A 405 15.10 4.50 -32.51
C ALA A 405 15.05 3.14 -31.77
N LEU A 406 14.73 3.13 -30.48
CA LEU A 406 14.53 1.89 -29.73
C LEU A 406 13.30 1.13 -30.20
N ARG A 407 12.18 1.83 -30.39
CA ARG A 407 10.94 1.24 -30.89
C ARG A 407 11.15 0.56 -32.24
N ASP A 408 11.76 1.28 -33.16
CA ASP A 408 12.02 0.80 -34.52
C ASP A 408 12.95 -0.43 -34.54
N GLU A 409 13.95 -0.44 -33.67
CA GLU A 409 14.85 -1.58 -33.54
C GLU A 409 14.11 -2.80 -32.92
N ILE A 410 13.23 -2.61 -31.93
CA ILE A 410 12.40 -3.70 -31.40
C ILE A 410 11.52 -4.29 -32.50
N VAL A 411 10.84 -3.45 -33.29
CA VAL A 411 9.98 -3.89 -34.41
C VAL A 411 10.79 -4.60 -35.50
N ARG A 412 12.01 -4.13 -35.80
CA ARG A 412 12.89 -4.76 -36.77
C ARG A 412 13.34 -6.14 -36.33
N VAL A 413 13.67 -6.33 -35.05
CA VAL A 413 14.33 -7.55 -34.54
C VAL A 413 13.32 -8.61 -34.12
N MET A 414 12.21 -8.23 -33.55
CA MET A 414 11.25 -9.17 -32.97
C MET A 414 10.28 -9.72 -34.00
N ASP A 415 9.86 -10.96 -33.83
CA ASP A 415 8.70 -11.48 -34.51
C ASP A 415 7.43 -10.71 -34.08
N PRO A 416 6.51 -10.35 -34.98
CA PRO A 416 5.26 -9.65 -34.62
C PRO A 416 4.40 -10.38 -33.56
N GLU A 417 4.44 -11.72 -33.56
CA GLU A 417 3.75 -12.59 -32.59
C GLU A 417 4.74 -13.57 -31.95
N PRO A 418 5.66 -13.07 -31.09
CA PRO A 418 6.73 -13.90 -30.59
C PRO A 418 6.23 -15.00 -29.66
N ALA A 419 6.93 -16.13 -29.64
CA ALA A 419 6.68 -17.19 -28.69
C ALA A 419 6.80 -16.68 -27.23
N ALA A 420 6.24 -17.45 -26.30
CA ALA A 420 6.25 -17.08 -24.87
C ALA A 420 7.67 -17.01 -24.25
N ALA A 421 8.61 -17.80 -24.80
CA ALA A 421 10.02 -17.80 -24.40
C ALA A 421 10.89 -18.26 -25.56
N VAL A 422 12.17 -17.87 -25.55
CA VAL A 422 13.16 -18.36 -26.51
C VAL A 422 13.24 -19.89 -26.42
N GLY A 423 13.29 -20.56 -27.58
CA GLY A 423 13.28 -22.01 -27.66
C GLY A 423 11.90 -22.69 -27.61
N LYS A 424 10.80 -21.91 -27.48
CA LYS A 424 9.42 -22.44 -27.55
C LYS A 424 8.70 -22.10 -28.88
N GLY A 425 9.45 -21.55 -29.82
CA GLY A 425 8.96 -21.10 -31.12
C GLY A 425 9.72 -19.83 -31.54
N PRO A 426 9.37 -19.24 -32.68
CA PRO A 426 10.09 -18.08 -33.21
C PRO A 426 9.91 -16.86 -32.28
N VAL A 427 11.04 -16.20 -32.00
CA VAL A 427 11.11 -14.97 -31.20
C VAL A 427 11.66 -13.82 -32.05
N ILE A 428 12.63 -14.12 -32.91
CA ILE A 428 13.28 -13.15 -33.81
C ILE A 428 12.58 -13.17 -35.18
N GLY A 429 12.35 -12.00 -35.74
CA GLY A 429 11.74 -11.83 -37.05
C GLY A 429 12.52 -12.46 -38.18
N LYS A 430 11.83 -12.77 -39.30
CA LYS A 430 12.48 -13.23 -40.51
C LYS A 430 13.24 -12.09 -41.18
N GLY A 431 14.45 -12.36 -41.72
CA GLY A 431 15.30 -11.36 -42.39
C GLY A 431 16.19 -10.56 -41.45
N VAL A 432 16.20 -10.87 -40.13
CA VAL A 432 17.05 -10.23 -39.14
C VAL A 432 18.47 -10.76 -39.18
N ASP A 433 18.61 -12.07 -39.31
CA ASP A 433 19.88 -12.77 -39.36
C ASP A 433 19.80 -13.89 -40.43
N THR A 434 20.72 -13.86 -41.40
CA THR A 434 20.72 -14.80 -42.53
C THR A 434 21.03 -16.23 -42.10
N GLU A 435 21.97 -16.42 -41.14
CA GLU A 435 22.29 -17.74 -40.60
C GLU A 435 21.10 -18.35 -39.87
N LEU A 436 20.38 -17.53 -39.10
CA LEU A 436 19.16 -17.97 -38.39
C LEU A 436 18.07 -18.42 -39.35
N ASP A 437 17.86 -17.67 -40.44
CA ASP A 437 16.85 -18.01 -41.45
C ASP A 437 17.22 -19.30 -42.20
N GLU A 438 18.50 -19.49 -42.61
CA GLU A 438 18.96 -20.74 -43.21
C GLU A 438 18.78 -21.94 -42.28
N LEU A 439 19.07 -21.80 -40.97
CA LEU A 439 18.89 -22.88 -39.99
C LEU A 439 17.40 -23.21 -39.77
N ARG A 440 16.54 -22.22 -39.79
CA ARG A 440 15.07 -22.42 -39.71
C ARG A 440 14.53 -23.14 -40.96
N ASP A 441 15.03 -22.80 -42.14
CA ASP A 441 14.66 -23.47 -43.36
C ASP A 441 15.12 -24.94 -43.36
N ILE A 442 16.30 -25.24 -42.80
CA ILE A 442 16.80 -26.61 -42.60
C ILE A 442 15.89 -27.35 -41.59
N SER A 443 15.56 -26.74 -40.43
CA SER A 443 14.73 -27.37 -39.40
C SER A 443 13.30 -27.59 -39.86
N SER A 444 12.67 -26.66 -40.58
CA SER A 444 11.33 -26.79 -41.19
C SER A 444 11.28 -27.76 -42.36
N GLY A 445 12.26 -27.67 -43.24
CA GLY A 445 12.44 -28.61 -44.36
C GLY A 445 12.70 -30.05 -43.89
N GLY A 446 13.28 -30.18 -42.66
CA GLY A 446 13.47 -31.47 -42.00
C GLY A 446 12.17 -32.21 -41.70
N LYS A 447 11.12 -31.53 -41.30
CA LYS A 447 9.79 -32.14 -41.08
C LYS A 447 9.16 -32.66 -42.36
N ASP A 448 9.26 -31.91 -43.45
CA ASP A 448 8.77 -32.33 -44.76
C ASP A 448 9.61 -33.49 -45.33
N TYR A 449 10.91 -33.50 -45.09
CA TYR A 449 11.76 -34.64 -45.43
C TYR A 449 11.36 -35.92 -44.67
N LEU A 450 11.17 -35.82 -43.33
CA LEU A 450 10.74 -36.96 -42.52
C LEU A 450 9.37 -37.53 -42.97
N LEU A 451 8.45 -36.67 -43.42
CA LEU A 451 7.20 -37.10 -44.04
C LEU A 451 7.40 -37.80 -45.38
N ARG A 452 8.27 -37.27 -46.23
CA ARG A 452 8.64 -37.92 -47.52
C ARG A 452 9.39 -39.23 -47.28
N LEU A 453 10.32 -39.27 -46.32
CA LEU A 453 10.99 -40.52 -45.93
C LEU A 453 10.01 -41.56 -45.40
N GLN A 454 9.03 -41.15 -44.55
CA GLN A 454 7.98 -42.04 -44.10
C GLN A 454 7.14 -42.63 -45.23
N GLN A 455 6.79 -41.80 -46.20
CA GLN A 455 6.04 -42.25 -47.38
C GLN A 455 6.87 -43.16 -48.27
N SER A 456 8.12 -42.76 -48.62
CA SER A 456 9.06 -43.53 -49.38
C SER A 456 9.33 -44.91 -48.76
N GLU A 457 9.61 -44.94 -47.45
CA GLU A 457 9.87 -46.20 -46.72
C GLU A 457 8.60 -47.07 -46.60
N ALA A 458 7.43 -46.46 -46.48
CA ALA A 458 6.15 -47.18 -46.46
C ALA A 458 5.87 -47.84 -47.85
N GLU A 459 6.16 -47.12 -48.93
CA GLU A 459 6.05 -47.67 -50.33
C GLU A 459 7.09 -48.75 -50.61
N ARG A 460 8.36 -48.52 -50.24
CA ARG A 460 9.48 -49.47 -50.44
C ARG A 460 9.26 -50.78 -49.67
N THR A 461 8.79 -50.72 -48.44
CA THR A 461 8.62 -51.89 -47.57
C THR A 461 7.24 -52.53 -47.62
N GLY A 462 6.24 -51.83 -48.19
CA GLY A 462 4.84 -52.25 -48.19
C GLY A 462 4.15 -52.14 -46.79
N ILE A 463 4.79 -51.48 -45.83
CA ILE A 463 4.27 -51.29 -44.48
C ILE A 463 3.40 -50.03 -44.40
N SER A 464 2.11 -50.16 -44.66
CA SER A 464 1.18 -49.01 -44.73
C SER A 464 0.98 -48.30 -43.40
N SER A 465 1.35 -48.92 -42.27
CA SER A 465 1.18 -48.36 -40.91
C SER A 465 2.45 -47.78 -40.32
N LEU A 466 3.50 -47.62 -41.12
CA LEU A 466 4.75 -47.05 -40.73
C LEU A 466 4.61 -45.60 -40.26
N LYS A 467 5.17 -45.29 -39.09
CA LYS A 467 5.23 -43.90 -38.57
C LYS A 467 6.63 -43.57 -38.16
N ILE A 468 7.06 -42.37 -38.51
CA ILE A 468 8.30 -41.75 -37.92
C ILE A 468 7.85 -40.89 -36.77
N SER A 469 8.47 -41.10 -35.59
CA SER A 469 8.17 -40.32 -34.35
C SER A 469 9.45 -40.06 -33.61
N TYR A 470 9.42 -39.10 -32.65
CA TYR A 470 10.55 -38.74 -31.83
C TYR A 470 10.36 -39.16 -30.38
N ASN A 471 11.42 -39.57 -29.71
CA ASN A 471 11.45 -39.86 -28.28
C ASN A 471 12.76 -39.36 -27.69
N ASN A 472 12.69 -38.66 -26.54
CA ASN A 472 13.86 -38.09 -25.87
C ASN A 472 14.97 -39.08 -25.48
N VAL A 473 14.67 -40.38 -25.44
CA VAL A 473 15.64 -41.45 -25.08
C VAL A 473 16.36 -42.00 -26.30
N PHE A 474 15.64 -42.16 -27.42
CA PHE A 474 16.14 -42.84 -28.61
C PHE A 474 16.25 -41.97 -29.88
N GLY A 475 15.78 -40.72 -29.79
CA GLY A 475 15.72 -39.81 -30.92
C GLY A 475 14.57 -40.14 -31.89
N TYR A 476 14.77 -39.85 -33.17
CA TYR A 476 13.80 -40.23 -34.21
C TYR A 476 13.84 -41.73 -34.49
N TYR A 477 12.67 -42.36 -34.60
CA TYR A 477 12.51 -43.79 -34.84
C TYR A 477 11.34 -44.05 -35.75
N ILE A 478 11.44 -45.20 -36.44
CA ILE A 478 10.40 -45.76 -37.28
C ILE A 478 9.60 -46.75 -36.42
N GLU A 479 8.30 -46.52 -36.21
CA GLU A 479 7.43 -47.43 -35.48
C GLU A 479 6.64 -48.30 -36.43
N VAL A 480 6.81 -49.64 -36.30
CA VAL A 480 6.15 -50.67 -37.11
C VAL A 480 5.32 -51.54 -36.18
N ARG A 481 4.04 -51.74 -36.52
CA ARG A 481 3.17 -52.66 -35.79
C ARG A 481 3.64 -54.11 -35.94
N ASN A 482 3.47 -54.93 -34.90
CA ASN A 482 3.86 -56.34 -34.90
C ASN A 482 3.26 -57.17 -36.04
N THR A 483 2.15 -56.75 -36.64
CA THR A 483 1.52 -57.39 -37.80
C THR A 483 2.37 -57.29 -39.09
N PHE A 484 3.35 -56.37 -39.16
CA PHE A 484 4.19 -56.12 -40.33
C PHE A 484 5.67 -56.34 -40.02
N LYS A 485 6.02 -56.98 -38.92
CA LYS A 485 7.41 -57.12 -38.48
C LYS A 485 8.26 -57.98 -39.47
N ASP A 486 7.62 -58.89 -40.18
CA ASP A 486 8.28 -59.78 -41.15
C ASP A 486 8.63 -59.06 -42.48
N LEU A 487 8.08 -57.87 -42.69
CA LEU A 487 8.36 -57.00 -43.83
C LEU A 487 9.48 -55.97 -43.53
N VAL A 488 10.02 -55.95 -42.32
CA VAL A 488 11.05 -55.04 -41.91
C VAL A 488 12.38 -55.39 -42.58
N PRO A 489 13.05 -54.46 -43.31
CA PRO A 489 14.29 -54.70 -43.92
C PRO A 489 15.43 -55.04 -42.92
N PRO A 490 16.34 -55.94 -43.26
CA PRO A 490 17.41 -56.39 -42.36
C PRO A 490 18.43 -55.29 -41.99
N GLU A 491 18.50 -54.21 -42.76
CA GLU A 491 19.36 -53.05 -42.48
C GLU A 491 18.80 -52.13 -41.41
N TRP A 492 17.55 -52.25 -40.99
CA TRP A 492 16.99 -51.47 -39.91
C TRP A 492 17.42 -52.00 -38.54
N ILE A 493 17.92 -51.14 -37.70
CA ILE A 493 18.42 -51.51 -36.37
C ILE A 493 17.27 -51.38 -35.36
N ARG A 494 16.84 -52.49 -34.78
CA ARG A 494 15.83 -52.53 -33.76
C ARG A 494 16.32 -51.94 -32.44
N LYS A 495 15.64 -50.94 -31.87
CA LYS A 495 15.96 -50.26 -30.62
C LYS A 495 15.05 -50.64 -29.46
N GLN A 496 13.75 -50.83 -29.73
CA GLN A 496 12.79 -51.13 -28.66
C GLN A 496 11.66 -52.03 -29.19
N THR A 497 11.26 -52.99 -28.40
CA THR A 497 10.08 -53.80 -28.61
C THR A 497 8.98 -53.40 -27.64
N LEU A 498 7.82 -53.05 -28.14
CA LEU A 498 6.62 -52.72 -27.39
C LEU A 498 5.61 -53.84 -27.50
N VAL A 499 4.52 -53.81 -26.74
CA VAL A 499 3.46 -54.83 -26.76
C VAL A 499 2.83 -55.01 -28.15
N ASN A 500 2.63 -53.88 -28.89
CA ASN A 500 1.93 -53.86 -30.17
C ASN A 500 2.76 -53.35 -31.35
N ALA A 501 4.00 -52.95 -31.16
CA ALA A 501 4.86 -52.41 -32.19
C ALA A 501 6.36 -52.60 -31.87
N GLU A 502 7.20 -52.51 -32.85
CA GLU A 502 8.65 -52.43 -32.69
C GLU A 502 9.19 -51.10 -33.24
N ARG A 503 10.26 -50.61 -32.65
CA ARG A 503 10.88 -49.35 -33.02
C ARG A 503 12.27 -49.54 -33.59
N TYR A 504 12.50 -48.99 -34.76
CA TYR A 504 13.72 -49.15 -35.56
C TYR A 504 14.36 -47.81 -35.88
N ILE A 505 15.66 -47.81 -36.14
CA ILE A 505 16.41 -46.68 -36.70
C ILE A 505 17.12 -47.11 -37.97
N THR A 506 17.30 -46.15 -38.90
CA THR A 506 18.13 -46.29 -40.05
C THR A 506 19.35 -45.37 -39.96
N ALA A 507 20.42 -45.66 -40.73
CA ALA A 507 21.59 -44.77 -40.78
C ALA A 507 21.22 -43.38 -41.32
N GLU A 508 20.35 -43.34 -42.33
CA GLU A 508 19.84 -42.09 -42.92
C GLU A 508 19.03 -41.30 -41.96
N LEU A 509 18.13 -41.89 -41.19
CA LEU A 509 17.34 -41.25 -40.16
C LEU A 509 18.23 -40.67 -39.08
N LYS A 510 19.31 -41.36 -38.70
CA LYS A 510 20.25 -40.90 -37.68
C LYS A 510 21.10 -39.72 -38.13
N GLU A 511 21.60 -39.76 -39.38
CA GLU A 511 22.34 -38.62 -39.95
C GLU A 511 21.48 -37.38 -40.04
N TYR A 512 20.20 -37.57 -40.40
CA TYR A 512 19.27 -36.46 -40.50
C TYR A 512 18.87 -35.89 -39.14
N GLU A 513 18.71 -36.78 -38.14
CA GLU A 513 18.52 -36.39 -36.73
C GLU A 513 19.65 -35.48 -36.23
N GLU A 514 20.93 -35.88 -36.49
CA GLU A 514 22.09 -35.09 -36.08
C GLU A 514 22.06 -33.69 -36.71
N LYS A 515 21.65 -33.58 -37.98
CA LYS A 515 21.51 -32.29 -38.69
C LYS A 515 20.39 -31.44 -38.11
N ILE A 516 19.21 -32.00 -37.80
CA ILE A 516 18.08 -31.26 -37.19
C ILE A 516 18.42 -30.80 -35.80
N LEU A 517 18.91 -31.69 -34.95
CA LEU A 517 19.25 -31.36 -33.56
C LEU A 517 20.35 -30.30 -33.47
N SER A 518 21.38 -30.42 -34.33
CA SER A 518 22.44 -29.38 -34.37
C SER A 518 21.89 -28.04 -34.87
N ALA A 519 20.93 -28.03 -35.80
CA ALA A 519 20.28 -26.80 -36.26
C ALA A 519 19.40 -26.20 -35.14
N GLU A 520 18.61 -26.99 -34.40
CA GLU A 520 17.77 -26.50 -33.29
C GLU A 520 18.61 -25.91 -32.16
N ASP A 521 19.73 -26.55 -31.78
CA ASP A 521 20.65 -26.01 -30.75
C ASP A 521 21.28 -24.69 -31.22
N ARG A 522 21.66 -24.57 -32.52
CA ARG A 522 22.21 -23.32 -33.08
C ARG A 522 21.17 -22.24 -33.21
N ILE A 523 19.92 -22.55 -33.59
CA ILE A 523 18.79 -21.63 -33.60
C ILE A 523 18.59 -21.06 -32.20
N TYR A 524 18.53 -21.93 -31.19
CA TYR A 524 18.37 -21.50 -29.79
C TYR A 524 19.50 -20.58 -29.34
N ALA A 525 20.73 -20.91 -29.65
CA ALA A 525 21.90 -20.09 -29.29
C ALA A 525 21.89 -18.73 -29.98
N LEU A 526 21.58 -18.67 -31.28
CA LEU A 526 21.51 -17.41 -32.05
C LEU A 526 20.32 -16.55 -31.59
N GLU A 527 19.13 -17.14 -31.45
CA GLU A 527 17.95 -16.40 -30.92
C GLU A 527 18.22 -15.85 -29.53
N THR A 528 18.85 -16.64 -28.67
CA THR A 528 19.21 -16.19 -27.31
C THR A 528 20.16 -15.01 -27.34
N LYS A 529 21.17 -15.06 -28.23
CA LYS A 529 22.16 -13.99 -28.39
C LYS A 529 21.52 -12.70 -28.89
N ILE A 530 20.76 -12.77 -30.01
CA ILE A 530 20.11 -11.61 -30.61
C ILE A 530 19.11 -10.99 -29.61
N TYR A 531 18.33 -11.84 -28.93
CA TYR A 531 17.39 -11.40 -27.90
C TYR A 531 18.10 -10.71 -26.73
N SER A 532 19.21 -11.27 -26.24
CA SER A 532 20.01 -10.68 -25.15
C SER A 532 20.63 -9.33 -25.55
N ASP A 533 21.10 -9.19 -26.80
CA ASP A 533 21.59 -7.92 -27.31
C ASP A 533 20.49 -6.86 -27.38
N LEU A 534 19.27 -7.23 -27.77
CA LEU A 534 18.10 -6.35 -27.76
C LEU A 534 17.72 -5.95 -26.33
N VAL A 535 17.70 -6.89 -25.38
CA VAL A 535 17.45 -6.58 -23.96
C VAL A 535 18.52 -5.61 -23.42
N ALA A 536 19.78 -5.79 -23.77
CA ALA A 536 20.86 -4.87 -23.40
C ALA A 536 20.64 -3.45 -23.98
N LEU A 537 20.08 -3.33 -25.18
CA LEU A 537 19.70 -2.04 -25.76
C LEU A 537 18.53 -1.40 -24.98
N ILE A 538 17.52 -2.17 -24.59
CA ILE A 538 16.42 -1.70 -23.74
C ILE A 538 16.97 -1.19 -22.39
N GLN A 539 17.90 -1.93 -21.77
CA GLN A 539 18.53 -1.54 -20.50
C GLN A 539 19.24 -0.19 -20.57
N LYS A 540 19.88 0.15 -21.70
CA LYS A 540 20.50 1.46 -21.91
C LYS A 540 19.49 2.61 -21.96
N ASN A 541 18.25 2.34 -22.32
CA ASN A 541 17.18 3.34 -22.48
C ASN A 541 16.22 3.42 -21.28
N ILE A 542 16.43 2.64 -20.21
CA ILE A 542 15.52 2.59 -19.04
C ILE A 542 15.20 3.98 -18.49
N ALA A 543 16.21 4.82 -18.29
CA ALA A 543 16.01 6.16 -17.72
C ALA A 543 15.10 7.05 -18.59
N ALA A 544 15.21 6.95 -19.92
CA ALA A 544 14.35 7.68 -20.86
C ALA A 544 12.91 7.16 -20.81
N ILE A 545 12.72 5.85 -20.79
CA ILE A 545 11.41 5.22 -20.72
C ILE A 545 10.75 5.56 -19.38
N GLN A 546 11.46 5.51 -18.25
CA GLN A 546 10.93 5.90 -16.95
C GLN A 546 10.48 7.37 -16.89
N ALA A 547 11.25 8.27 -17.52
CA ALA A 547 10.87 9.68 -17.63
C ALA A 547 9.53 9.84 -18.36
N ASN A 548 9.35 9.10 -19.45
CA ASN A 548 8.10 9.08 -20.21
C ASN A 548 6.95 8.46 -19.41
N CYS A 549 7.17 7.36 -18.71
CA CYS A 549 6.16 6.71 -17.85
C CYS A 549 5.63 7.66 -16.77
N ARG A 550 6.52 8.45 -16.14
CA ARG A 550 6.11 9.45 -15.13
C ARG A 550 5.21 10.53 -15.72
N ILE A 551 5.50 10.98 -16.95
CA ILE A 551 4.67 11.98 -17.63
C ILE A 551 3.33 11.38 -18.03
N ILE A 552 3.31 10.17 -18.59
CA ILE A 552 2.08 9.45 -18.94
C ILE A 552 1.23 9.20 -17.70
N ALA A 553 1.81 8.79 -16.57
CA ALA A 553 1.08 8.62 -15.32
C ALA A 553 0.43 9.94 -14.84
N ARG A 554 1.15 11.09 -14.97
CA ARG A 554 0.57 12.41 -14.65
C ARG A 554 -0.60 12.76 -15.56
N LEU A 555 -0.46 12.56 -16.86
CA LEU A 555 -1.53 12.81 -17.84
C LEU A 555 -2.74 11.92 -17.59
N ASP A 556 -2.52 10.65 -17.22
CA ASP A 556 -3.57 9.70 -16.90
C ASP A 556 -4.40 10.14 -15.67
N VAL A 557 -3.72 10.56 -14.59
CA VAL A 557 -4.41 11.07 -13.39
C VAL A 557 -5.23 12.32 -13.73
N LEU A 558 -4.64 13.29 -14.47
CA LEU A 558 -5.31 14.55 -14.84
C LEU A 558 -6.50 14.32 -15.77
N ALA A 559 -6.38 13.39 -16.73
CA ALA A 559 -7.49 12.99 -17.59
C ALA A 559 -8.58 12.24 -16.80
N GLY A 560 -8.18 11.42 -15.81
CA GLY A 560 -9.07 10.75 -14.88
C GLY A 560 -9.85 11.75 -14.01
N PHE A 561 -9.20 12.82 -13.52
CA PHE A 561 -9.88 13.89 -12.79
C PHE A 561 -10.88 14.66 -13.67
N ALA A 562 -10.56 14.87 -14.94
CA ALA A 562 -11.49 15.49 -15.87
C ALA A 562 -12.72 14.61 -16.13
N GLU A 563 -12.54 13.31 -16.32
CA GLU A 563 -13.63 12.33 -16.44
C GLU A 563 -14.54 12.34 -15.21
N LEU A 564 -13.92 12.33 -14.01
CA LEU A 564 -14.65 12.42 -12.75
C LEU A 564 -15.44 13.73 -12.64
N ALA A 565 -14.81 14.85 -13.03
CA ALA A 565 -15.43 16.16 -12.98
C ALA A 565 -16.63 16.30 -13.92
N VAL A 566 -16.54 15.80 -15.13
CA VAL A 566 -17.65 15.83 -16.10
C VAL A 566 -18.80 14.94 -15.62
N ARG A 567 -18.48 13.70 -15.21
CA ARG A 567 -19.48 12.74 -14.78
C ARG A 567 -20.26 13.18 -13.55
N ASN A 568 -19.57 13.77 -12.56
CA ASN A 568 -20.15 14.10 -11.25
C ASN A 568 -20.40 15.62 -11.08
N LYS A 569 -20.22 16.41 -12.15
CA LYS A 569 -20.42 17.87 -12.14
C LYS A 569 -19.60 18.55 -11.04
N TYR A 570 -18.29 18.28 -11.01
CA TYR A 570 -17.36 18.93 -10.09
C TYR A 570 -16.89 20.28 -10.67
N CYS A 571 -16.65 21.24 -9.78
CA CYS A 571 -16.17 22.57 -10.18
C CYS A 571 -14.66 22.71 -9.96
N ARG A 572 -14.03 23.61 -10.75
CA ARG A 572 -12.65 24.05 -10.51
C ARG A 572 -12.59 24.84 -9.21
N PRO A 573 -11.78 24.44 -8.22
CA PRO A 573 -11.56 25.22 -7.00
C PRO A 573 -10.63 26.41 -7.28
N GLU A 574 -10.81 27.50 -6.51
CA GLU A 574 -9.89 28.63 -6.43
C GLU A 574 -8.98 28.42 -5.22
N ILE A 575 -7.65 28.30 -5.42
CA ILE A 575 -6.69 28.21 -4.33
C ILE A 575 -6.13 29.59 -4.03
N THR A 576 -6.17 30.00 -2.77
CA THR A 576 -5.71 31.31 -2.33
C THR A 576 -4.64 31.20 -1.25
N LYS A 577 -3.90 32.30 -1.04
CA LYS A 577 -2.87 32.37 0.01
C LYS A 577 -3.42 32.77 1.39
N ASP A 578 -4.67 33.19 1.43
CA ASP A 578 -5.35 33.51 2.69
C ASP A 578 -5.75 32.25 3.46
N LEU A 579 -6.34 32.44 4.63
CA LEU A 579 -6.79 31.34 5.50
C LEU A 579 -8.32 31.16 5.44
N THR A 580 -8.95 31.48 4.30
CA THR A 580 -10.40 31.38 4.12
C THR A 580 -10.78 30.05 3.47
N LEU A 581 -11.80 29.40 3.98
CA LEU A 581 -12.47 28.27 3.36
C LEU A 581 -13.92 28.68 3.06
N ASP A 582 -14.30 28.74 1.79
CA ASP A 582 -15.65 29.07 1.36
C ASP A 582 -16.13 28.06 0.31
N ILE A 583 -16.97 27.13 0.74
CA ILE A 583 -17.53 26.06 -0.08
C ILE A 583 -19.03 26.35 -0.23
N LYS A 584 -19.51 26.43 -1.47
CA LYS A 584 -20.93 26.57 -1.79
C LYS A 584 -21.42 25.29 -2.45
N GLY A 585 -22.56 24.79 -1.99
CA GLY A 585 -23.17 23.58 -2.55
C GLY A 585 -22.26 22.35 -2.46
N GLY A 586 -21.47 22.23 -1.37
CA GLY A 586 -20.56 21.11 -1.17
C GLY A 586 -21.29 19.76 -1.02
N ARG A 587 -20.74 18.70 -1.63
CA ARG A 587 -21.26 17.33 -1.60
C ARG A 587 -20.18 16.35 -1.12
N HIS A 588 -20.58 15.22 -0.56
CA HIS A 588 -19.64 14.19 -0.12
C HIS A 588 -19.30 13.25 -1.28
N PRO A 589 -18.05 13.20 -1.77
CA PRO A 589 -17.68 12.50 -3.00
C PRO A 589 -17.97 11.00 -2.99
N VAL A 590 -17.91 10.35 -1.82
CA VAL A 590 -18.19 8.92 -1.70
C VAL A 590 -19.69 8.67 -1.51
N ILE A 591 -20.35 9.39 -0.59
CA ILE A 591 -21.75 9.14 -0.29
C ILE A 591 -22.64 9.42 -1.50
N GLU A 592 -22.38 10.51 -2.25
CA GLU A 592 -23.16 10.83 -3.45
C GLU A 592 -23.13 9.73 -4.51
N THR A 593 -22.04 8.96 -4.59
CA THR A 593 -21.94 7.84 -5.56
C THR A 593 -22.60 6.55 -5.09
N LEU A 594 -22.90 6.45 -3.80
CA LEU A 594 -23.54 5.29 -3.18
C LEU A 594 -25.06 5.45 -3.03
N MET A 595 -25.58 6.65 -3.35
CA MET A 595 -27.03 6.89 -3.21
C MET A 595 -27.83 6.11 -4.24
N PRO A 596 -29.03 5.62 -3.86
CA PRO A 596 -29.92 4.94 -4.78
C PRO A 596 -30.26 5.81 -6.00
N PRO A 597 -30.53 5.25 -7.18
CA PRO A 597 -30.99 6.00 -8.33
C PRO A 597 -32.26 6.80 -8.01
N GLY A 598 -32.21 8.13 -8.27
CA GLY A 598 -33.33 9.05 -8.01
C GLY A 598 -33.27 9.79 -6.68
N GLU A 599 -32.32 9.44 -5.81
CA GLU A 599 -32.01 10.24 -4.61
C GLU A 599 -30.79 11.13 -4.87
N GLU A 600 -30.88 12.40 -4.49
CA GLU A 600 -29.77 13.35 -4.60
C GLU A 600 -29.18 13.66 -3.22
N TYR A 601 -27.87 13.84 -3.17
CA TYR A 601 -27.18 14.30 -1.97
C TYR A 601 -27.58 15.75 -1.68
N VAL A 602 -27.89 16.06 -0.41
CA VAL A 602 -28.25 17.43 0.00
C VAL A 602 -26.97 18.26 0.12
N PRO A 603 -26.76 19.23 -0.77
CA PRO A 603 -25.54 20.04 -0.76
C PRO A 603 -25.55 21.03 0.39
N ASN A 604 -24.36 21.31 0.95
CA ASN A 604 -24.20 22.22 2.10
C ASN A 604 -23.11 23.26 1.85
N ASP A 605 -23.35 24.46 2.38
CA ASP A 605 -22.39 25.57 2.35
C ASP A 605 -21.57 25.57 3.63
N VAL A 606 -20.25 25.73 3.51
CA VAL A 606 -19.33 25.83 4.65
C VAL A 606 -18.43 27.04 4.47
N HIS A 607 -18.50 27.98 5.38
CA HIS A 607 -17.62 29.15 5.39
C HIS A 607 -16.79 29.18 6.68
N LEU A 608 -15.48 29.37 6.59
CA LEU A 608 -14.56 29.55 7.72
C LEU A 608 -13.55 30.62 7.35
N ASP A 609 -13.27 31.54 8.28
CA ASP A 609 -12.27 32.58 8.13
C ASP A 609 -11.48 32.78 9.45
N ASP A 610 -10.46 33.64 9.42
CA ASP A 610 -9.62 33.94 10.59
C ASP A 610 -10.11 35.15 11.40
N LYS A 611 -11.20 35.80 11.00
CA LYS A 611 -11.67 37.07 11.57
C LYS A 611 -12.96 36.92 12.36
N LYS A 612 -13.96 36.24 11.77
CA LYS A 612 -15.32 36.18 12.34
C LYS A 612 -15.81 34.79 12.60
N GLN A 613 -15.36 33.78 11.83
CA GLN A 613 -15.88 32.42 11.85
C GLN A 613 -14.74 31.40 11.74
N GLN A 614 -13.89 31.35 12.76
CA GLN A 614 -12.77 30.41 12.84
C GLN A 614 -13.27 29.01 13.20
N ILE A 615 -14.22 28.95 14.14
CA ILE A 615 -14.72 27.70 14.69
C ILE A 615 -16.24 27.63 14.49
N ILE A 616 -16.72 26.56 13.89
CA ILE A 616 -18.15 26.24 13.85
C ILE A 616 -18.43 25.15 14.88
N ILE A 617 -19.27 25.43 15.85
CA ILE A 617 -19.89 24.43 16.73
C ILE A 617 -21.11 23.89 16.03
N LEU A 618 -21.12 22.59 15.73
CA LEU A 618 -22.17 21.93 14.99
C LEU A 618 -23.01 21.03 15.90
N THR A 619 -24.24 21.42 16.16
CA THR A 619 -25.19 20.66 16.98
C THR A 619 -26.23 19.94 16.12
N GLY A 620 -26.94 18.99 16.69
CA GLY A 620 -28.00 18.23 16.03
C GLY A 620 -27.94 16.72 16.32
N PRO A 621 -28.97 15.95 15.92
CA PRO A 621 -29.00 14.51 16.17
C PRO A 621 -27.93 13.74 15.36
N ASN A 622 -27.51 12.57 15.86
CA ASN A 622 -26.43 11.79 15.27
C ASN A 622 -26.71 11.31 13.83
N MET A 623 -27.97 11.02 13.51
CA MET A 623 -28.41 10.59 12.18
C MET A 623 -28.59 11.74 11.18
N ALA A 624 -28.44 12.99 11.60
CA ALA A 624 -28.68 14.16 10.75
C ALA A 624 -27.58 14.40 9.70
N GLY A 625 -26.40 13.77 9.83
CA GLY A 625 -25.32 13.90 8.87
C GLY A 625 -24.16 14.81 9.30
N LYS A 626 -23.99 15.09 10.61
CA LYS A 626 -22.88 15.89 11.16
C LYS A 626 -21.51 15.35 10.70
N SER A 627 -21.23 14.09 10.97
CA SER A 627 -19.97 13.42 10.61
C SER A 627 -19.73 13.39 9.09
N ALA A 628 -20.82 13.26 8.30
CA ALA A 628 -20.73 13.31 6.83
C ALA A 628 -20.31 14.72 6.35
N LEU A 629 -20.84 15.79 6.97
CA LEU A 629 -20.47 17.17 6.66
C LEU A 629 -19.00 17.45 7.01
N LEU A 630 -18.51 16.97 8.15
CA LEU A 630 -17.12 17.11 8.55
C LEU A 630 -16.21 16.44 7.50
N ARG A 631 -16.46 15.15 7.21
CA ARG A 631 -15.69 14.39 6.22
C ARG A 631 -15.78 15.03 4.83
N GLN A 632 -16.96 15.46 4.37
CA GLN A 632 -17.15 16.19 3.13
C GLN A 632 -16.21 17.39 3.01
N THR A 633 -16.12 18.21 4.05
CA THR A 633 -15.28 19.41 4.06
C THR A 633 -13.80 19.05 3.90
N ALA A 634 -13.30 18.06 4.66
CA ALA A 634 -11.92 17.61 4.54
C ALA A 634 -11.63 17.00 3.16
N LEU A 635 -12.54 16.19 2.63
CA LEU A 635 -12.36 15.54 1.33
C LEU A 635 -12.36 16.55 0.17
N ILE A 636 -13.16 17.61 0.24
CA ILE A 636 -13.15 18.71 -0.74
C ILE A 636 -11.79 19.41 -0.71
N VAL A 637 -11.26 19.75 0.47
CA VAL A 637 -9.93 20.37 0.61
C VAL A 637 -8.84 19.43 0.10
N LEU A 638 -8.90 18.15 0.45
CA LEU A 638 -7.95 17.13 0.00
C LEU A 638 -7.95 16.99 -1.53
N LEU A 639 -9.13 16.88 -2.15
CA LEU A 639 -9.27 16.79 -3.61
C LEU A 639 -8.69 18.01 -4.31
N ALA A 640 -8.93 19.21 -3.79
CA ALA A 640 -8.32 20.42 -4.32
C ALA A 640 -6.78 20.35 -4.22
N GLN A 641 -6.22 19.93 -3.08
CA GLN A 641 -4.76 19.90 -2.87
C GLN A 641 -4.03 18.75 -3.60
N ILE A 642 -4.75 17.86 -4.25
CA ILE A 642 -4.15 16.92 -5.23
C ILE A 642 -4.29 17.40 -6.68
N GLY A 643 -4.99 18.52 -6.92
CA GLY A 643 -5.20 19.09 -8.26
C GLY A 643 -6.45 18.58 -8.98
N SER A 644 -7.40 17.99 -8.25
CA SER A 644 -8.69 17.56 -8.78
C SER A 644 -9.71 18.70 -8.70
N PHE A 645 -10.70 18.70 -9.57
CA PHE A 645 -11.93 19.46 -9.36
C PHE A 645 -12.71 18.85 -8.19
N VAL A 646 -13.58 19.64 -7.56
CA VAL A 646 -14.21 19.33 -6.28
C VAL A 646 -15.73 19.21 -6.37
N PRO A 647 -16.38 18.37 -5.56
CA PRO A 647 -17.84 18.19 -5.53
C PRO A 647 -18.54 19.38 -4.85
N ALA A 648 -18.58 20.52 -5.54
CA ALA A 648 -19.21 21.74 -5.08
C ALA A 648 -19.75 22.55 -6.27
N GLU A 649 -20.60 23.55 -6.00
CA GLU A 649 -20.98 24.56 -6.99
C GLU A 649 -19.85 25.58 -7.20
N SER A 650 -19.23 25.99 -6.10
CA SER A 650 -17.98 26.77 -6.10
C SER A 650 -17.20 26.49 -4.81
N ALA A 651 -15.86 26.57 -4.89
CA ALA A 651 -15.00 26.38 -3.71
C ALA A 651 -13.82 27.33 -3.80
N ARG A 652 -13.65 28.16 -2.76
CA ARG A 652 -12.46 28.98 -2.51
C ARG A 652 -11.76 28.41 -1.30
N ILE A 653 -10.54 27.93 -1.51
CA ILE A 653 -9.80 27.17 -0.51
C ILE A 653 -8.51 27.91 -0.23
N GLY A 654 -8.33 28.29 1.04
CA GLY A 654 -7.14 28.92 1.54
C GLY A 654 -5.96 27.94 1.67
N TYR A 655 -4.84 28.47 2.10
CA TYR A 655 -3.62 27.70 2.30
C TYR A 655 -3.72 26.85 3.59
N PHE A 656 -3.83 25.54 3.40
CA PHE A 656 -3.81 24.56 4.49
C PHE A 656 -2.52 23.74 4.45
N ASP A 657 -1.82 23.67 5.60
CA ASP A 657 -0.63 22.86 5.80
C ASP A 657 -0.91 21.52 6.48
N LYS A 658 -2.07 21.42 7.17
CA LYS A 658 -2.45 20.22 7.91
C LYS A 658 -3.96 19.99 7.87
N ILE A 659 -4.35 18.73 7.78
CA ILE A 659 -5.73 18.29 7.94
C ILE A 659 -5.77 17.28 9.08
N PHE A 660 -6.59 17.56 10.10
CA PHE A 660 -6.81 16.69 11.24
C PHE A 660 -8.26 16.28 11.34
N THR A 661 -8.50 15.02 11.59
CA THR A 661 -9.85 14.52 11.86
C THR A 661 -9.87 13.60 13.06
N ARG A 662 -10.81 13.86 13.93
CA ARG A 662 -11.25 12.93 14.98
C ARG A 662 -12.73 12.68 14.78
N VAL A 663 -13.07 11.63 14.04
CA VAL A 663 -14.46 11.28 13.66
C VAL A 663 -14.68 9.79 13.91
N GLY A 664 -15.71 9.47 14.72
CA GLY A 664 -16.12 8.11 15.04
C GLY A 664 -15.29 7.45 16.15
N ALA A 665 -15.93 6.51 16.87
CA ALA A 665 -15.26 5.64 17.83
C ALA A 665 -14.67 4.43 17.08
N SER A 666 -13.36 4.26 17.06
CA SER A 666 -12.74 3.01 16.61
C SER A 666 -12.43 2.16 17.84
N ASP A 667 -13.23 1.14 18.09
CA ASP A 667 -12.94 0.13 19.09
C ASP A 667 -11.70 -0.69 18.65
N ASN A 668 -10.57 -0.41 19.27
CA ASN A 668 -9.36 -1.23 19.06
C ASN A 668 -9.25 -2.25 20.19
N ILE A 669 -10.18 -3.20 20.20
CA ILE A 669 -10.28 -4.26 21.23
C ILE A 669 -8.96 -5.07 21.32
N SER A 670 -8.17 -5.12 20.24
CA SER A 670 -6.94 -5.93 20.17
C SER A 670 -5.80 -5.42 21.05
N ARG A 671 -5.83 -4.15 21.50
CA ARG A 671 -4.78 -3.56 22.37
C ARG A 671 -5.23 -3.38 23.82
N GLY A 672 -6.50 -3.64 24.16
CA GLY A 672 -7.02 -3.45 25.51
C GLY A 672 -7.04 -1.98 25.98
N GLU A 673 -6.88 -1.01 25.07
CA GLU A 673 -6.94 0.41 25.38
C GLU A 673 -8.40 0.86 25.47
N SER A 674 -8.73 1.69 26.47
CA SER A 674 -10.04 2.33 26.58
C SER A 674 -10.29 3.23 25.36
N THR A 675 -11.47 3.17 24.76
CA THR A 675 -11.90 4.06 23.66
C THR A 675 -11.69 5.53 23.99
N PHE A 676 -11.93 5.91 25.24
CA PHE A 676 -11.70 7.26 25.73
C PHE A 676 -10.21 7.64 25.77
N MET A 677 -9.32 6.71 26.16
CA MET A 677 -7.88 6.96 26.16
C MET A 677 -7.35 7.17 24.73
N VAL A 678 -7.81 6.35 23.77
CA VAL A 678 -7.46 6.53 22.36
C VAL A 678 -7.94 7.89 21.84
N GLU A 679 -9.17 8.29 22.19
CA GLU A 679 -9.72 9.61 21.85
C GLU A 679 -8.86 10.75 22.40
N MET A 680 -8.42 10.67 23.65
CA MET A 680 -7.58 11.68 24.27
C MET A 680 -6.17 11.74 23.66
N LEU A 681 -5.59 10.59 23.31
CA LEU A 681 -4.28 10.53 22.63
C LEU A 681 -4.35 11.16 21.23
N GLU A 682 -5.38 10.85 20.43
CA GLU A 682 -5.60 11.45 19.12
C GLU A 682 -5.79 12.98 19.23
N THR A 683 -6.62 13.42 20.18
CA THR A 683 -6.87 14.84 20.42
C THR A 683 -5.63 15.57 20.92
N SER A 684 -4.87 14.97 21.82
CA SER A 684 -3.61 15.51 22.33
C SER A 684 -2.60 15.74 21.20
N MET A 685 -2.46 14.77 20.29
CA MET A 685 -1.57 14.88 19.14
C MET A 685 -1.99 16.05 18.21
N ILE A 686 -3.30 16.21 17.95
CA ILE A 686 -3.82 17.33 17.17
C ILE A 686 -3.44 18.66 17.83
N LEU A 687 -3.72 18.83 19.12
CA LEU A 687 -3.48 20.08 19.84
C LEU A 687 -1.99 20.46 19.93
N HIS A 688 -1.08 19.48 20.08
CA HIS A 688 0.36 19.71 20.10
C HIS A 688 0.95 20.08 18.74
N THR A 689 0.35 19.58 17.65
CA THR A 689 0.87 19.81 16.30
C THR A 689 0.13 20.89 15.52
N LEU A 690 -0.83 21.57 16.14
CA LEU A 690 -1.68 22.59 15.55
C LEU A 690 -0.88 23.76 14.97
N SER A 691 -1.25 24.25 13.79
CA SER A 691 -0.75 25.47 13.15
C SER A 691 -1.88 26.44 12.84
N ALA A 692 -1.56 27.67 12.47
CA ALA A 692 -2.55 28.65 12.03
C ALA A 692 -3.26 28.26 10.72
N SER A 693 -2.62 27.42 9.92
CA SER A 693 -3.14 26.92 8.63
C SER A 693 -3.74 25.52 8.72
N SER A 694 -4.02 25.02 9.93
CA SER A 694 -4.65 23.70 10.11
C SER A 694 -6.14 23.73 9.85
N LEU A 695 -6.65 22.67 9.21
CA LEU A 695 -8.07 22.31 9.16
C LEU A 695 -8.32 21.21 10.19
N VAL A 696 -9.19 21.45 11.16
CA VAL A 696 -9.47 20.57 12.29
C VAL A 696 -10.93 20.15 12.31
N LEU A 697 -11.19 18.86 12.36
CA LEU A 697 -12.53 18.29 12.31
C LEU A 697 -12.70 17.34 13.50
N LEU A 698 -13.49 17.78 14.50
CA LEU A 698 -13.70 17.07 15.74
C LEU A 698 -15.17 16.64 15.84
N ASP A 699 -15.40 15.36 16.09
CA ASP A 699 -16.74 14.79 16.20
C ASP A 699 -16.93 14.10 17.53
N GLU A 700 -17.89 14.59 18.29
CA GLU A 700 -18.37 14.03 19.56
C GLU A 700 -17.27 13.78 20.60
N ILE A 701 -16.35 14.73 20.77
CA ILE A 701 -15.29 14.65 21.78
C ILE A 701 -15.89 14.65 23.20
N GLY A 702 -15.34 13.79 24.07
CA GLY A 702 -15.75 13.65 25.48
C GLY A 702 -16.89 12.65 25.71
N ARG A 703 -17.31 11.88 24.70
CA ARG A 703 -18.42 10.92 24.83
C ARG A 703 -18.08 9.68 25.66
N GLY A 704 -16.81 9.35 25.81
CA GLY A 704 -16.33 8.14 26.50
C GLY A 704 -16.21 8.26 28.04
N THR A 705 -16.64 9.39 28.65
CA THR A 705 -16.53 9.66 30.09
C THR A 705 -17.85 10.23 30.66
N SER A 706 -17.84 10.72 31.91
CA SER A 706 -19.01 11.36 32.49
C SER A 706 -19.42 12.61 31.74
N THR A 707 -20.69 12.95 31.69
CA THR A 707 -21.23 14.08 30.94
C THR A 707 -20.51 15.41 31.25
N TYR A 708 -20.30 15.71 32.55
CA TYR A 708 -19.65 16.94 32.98
C TYR A 708 -18.17 16.99 32.62
N ASP A 709 -17.43 15.87 32.76
CA ASP A 709 -16.04 15.79 32.38
C ASP A 709 -15.87 15.94 30.86
N GLY A 710 -16.70 15.20 30.07
CA GLY A 710 -16.71 15.26 28.64
C GLY A 710 -16.98 16.67 28.10
N MET A 711 -18.01 17.33 28.66
CA MET A 711 -18.37 18.72 28.32
C MET A 711 -17.22 19.69 28.69
N SER A 712 -16.62 19.53 29.86
CA SER A 712 -15.51 20.38 30.33
C SER A 712 -14.29 20.26 29.42
N ILE A 713 -13.94 19.04 29.02
CA ILE A 713 -12.86 18.75 28.06
C ILE A 713 -13.19 19.36 26.69
N ALA A 714 -14.38 19.12 26.18
CA ALA A 714 -14.80 19.64 24.89
C ALA A 714 -14.75 21.18 24.84
N ARG A 715 -15.22 21.83 25.90
CA ARG A 715 -15.13 23.30 26.06
C ARG A 715 -13.69 23.79 26.09
N ALA A 716 -12.84 23.19 26.89
CA ALA A 716 -11.44 23.57 27.02
C ALA A 716 -10.68 23.41 25.67
N ILE A 717 -11.02 22.40 24.87
CA ILE A 717 -10.44 22.21 23.54
C ILE A 717 -10.84 23.34 22.60
N VAL A 718 -12.10 23.75 22.56
CA VAL A 718 -12.57 24.88 21.73
C VAL A 718 -11.90 26.17 22.16
N GLU A 719 -11.82 26.43 23.46
CA GLU A 719 -11.13 27.58 24.05
C GLU A 719 -9.65 27.58 23.67
N TYR A 720 -8.95 26.45 23.78
CA TYR A 720 -7.55 26.31 23.40
C TYR A 720 -7.33 26.58 21.91
N ILE A 721 -8.15 26.01 21.03
CA ILE A 721 -8.03 26.23 19.57
C ILE A 721 -8.30 27.71 19.24
N HIS A 722 -9.26 28.35 19.89
CA HIS A 722 -9.57 29.76 19.67
C HIS A 722 -8.43 30.69 20.12
N GLU A 723 -7.83 30.45 21.30
CA GLU A 723 -6.82 31.31 21.88
C GLU A 723 -5.40 31.03 21.36
N TYR A 724 -5.04 29.74 21.24
CA TYR A 724 -3.68 29.29 20.90
C TYR A 724 -3.56 28.77 19.48
N GLY A 725 -4.63 28.32 18.85
CA GLY A 725 -4.66 27.77 17.48
C GLY A 725 -4.48 28.83 16.38
N LYS A 726 -4.34 30.11 16.73
CA LYS A 726 -3.93 31.25 15.88
C LYS A 726 -4.57 31.32 14.49
N GLY A 727 -5.81 30.86 14.34
CA GLY A 727 -6.53 30.89 13.06
C GLY A 727 -6.83 29.51 12.43
N ALA A 728 -6.49 28.39 13.11
CA ALA A 728 -6.88 27.04 12.65
C ALA A 728 -8.41 26.96 12.43
N LYS A 729 -8.80 26.50 11.24
CA LYS A 729 -10.22 26.40 10.86
C LYS A 729 -10.79 25.13 11.46
N THR A 730 -11.86 25.26 12.25
CA THR A 730 -12.38 24.12 13.01
C THR A 730 -13.88 23.90 12.80
N LEU A 731 -14.26 22.65 12.50
CA LEU A 731 -15.63 22.16 12.61
C LEU A 731 -15.69 21.22 13.82
N PHE A 732 -16.47 21.60 14.82
CA PHE A 732 -16.62 20.88 16.07
C PHE A 732 -18.05 20.38 16.21
N ALA A 733 -18.28 19.11 15.84
CA ALA A 733 -19.59 18.49 16.03
C ALA A 733 -19.75 17.95 17.45
N THR A 734 -20.85 18.26 18.08
CA THR A 734 -21.12 17.88 19.48
C THR A 734 -22.60 17.62 19.71
N HIS A 735 -22.88 16.90 20.80
CA HIS A 735 -24.23 16.76 21.37
C HIS A 735 -24.40 17.60 22.65
N TYR A 736 -23.33 18.27 23.11
CA TYR A 736 -23.39 19.20 24.25
C TYR A 736 -23.94 20.54 23.80
N HIS A 737 -25.20 20.83 24.17
CA HIS A 737 -25.90 22.08 23.80
C HIS A 737 -25.34 23.28 24.58
N GLU A 738 -24.74 23.04 25.74
CA GLU A 738 -24.10 24.03 26.58
C GLU A 738 -22.92 24.73 25.91
N LEU A 739 -22.30 24.09 24.94
CA LEU A 739 -21.21 24.70 24.14
C LEU A 739 -21.73 25.84 23.23
N ASN A 740 -23.04 25.96 23.01
CA ASN A 740 -23.61 27.08 22.27
C ASN A 740 -23.33 28.45 22.93
N ASP A 741 -23.13 28.50 24.24
CA ASP A 741 -22.83 29.73 24.99
C ASP A 741 -21.45 30.30 24.58
N LEU A 742 -20.57 29.51 23.97
CA LEU A 742 -19.23 29.94 23.52
C LEU A 742 -19.29 30.99 22.40
N GLU A 743 -20.35 31.06 21.61
CA GLU A 743 -20.53 32.10 20.59
C GLU A 743 -20.67 33.49 21.21
N GLU A 744 -21.30 33.60 22.40
CA GLU A 744 -21.42 34.87 23.14
C GLU A 744 -20.11 35.32 23.78
N ILE A 745 -19.23 34.34 24.10
CA ILE A 745 -17.96 34.60 24.81
C ILE A 745 -16.82 34.85 23.82
N TYR A 746 -16.76 34.09 22.72
CA TYR A 746 -15.66 34.08 21.77
C TYR A 746 -16.08 34.57 20.39
N PRO A 747 -15.56 35.71 19.92
CA PRO A 747 -16.10 36.42 18.73
C PRO A 747 -15.90 35.62 17.41
N ARG A 748 -14.96 34.65 17.36
CA ARG A 748 -14.71 33.83 16.17
C ARG A 748 -15.33 32.43 16.25
N VAL A 749 -16.18 32.19 17.24
CA VAL A 749 -16.96 30.94 17.36
C VAL A 749 -18.36 31.22 16.85
N LYS A 750 -18.92 30.34 16.04
CA LYS A 750 -20.29 30.40 15.52
C LYS A 750 -21.00 29.07 15.69
N ASN A 751 -22.28 29.16 16.07
CA ASN A 751 -23.14 28.01 16.22
C ASN A 751 -23.89 27.71 14.93
N PHE A 752 -23.90 26.42 14.58
CA PHE A 752 -24.67 25.89 13.47
C PHE A 752 -25.37 24.59 13.90
N HIS A 753 -26.44 24.27 13.20
CA HIS A 753 -27.13 23.01 13.39
C HIS A 753 -27.54 22.37 12.07
N ILE A 754 -27.68 21.05 12.06
CA ILE A 754 -28.33 20.36 10.94
C ILE A 754 -29.83 20.44 11.10
N ALA A 755 -30.50 21.02 10.10
CA ALA A 755 -31.94 21.26 10.14
C ALA A 755 -32.75 19.97 10.18
N VAL A 756 -33.74 19.98 11.05
CA VAL A 756 -34.69 18.89 11.25
C VAL A 756 -36.09 19.46 11.14
N LYS A 757 -37.03 18.75 10.51
CA LYS A 757 -38.43 19.12 10.41
C LYS A 757 -39.26 18.11 11.15
N GLU A 758 -40.02 18.56 12.13
CA GLU A 758 -41.01 17.77 12.83
C GLU A 758 -42.36 17.81 12.08
N VAL A 759 -42.90 16.63 11.76
CA VAL A 759 -44.19 16.47 11.13
C VAL A 759 -45.01 15.48 11.98
N GLY A 760 -45.82 16.02 12.90
CA GLY A 760 -46.56 15.23 13.87
C GLY A 760 -45.61 14.48 14.83
N THR A 761 -45.64 13.15 14.80
CA THR A 761 -44.76 12.28 15.62
C THR A 761 -43.51 11.86 14.89
N GLN A 762 -43.31 12.28 13.65
CA GLN A 762 -42.14 11.92 12.82
C GLN A 762 -41.17 13.06 12.71
N VAL A 763 -39.88 12.72 12.70
CA VAL A 763 -38.77 13.65 12.50
C VAL A 763 -38.16 13.38 11.14
N ILE A 764 -38.10 14.39 10.28
CA ILE A 764 -37.50 14.36 8.95
C ILE A 764 -36.17 15.10 9.04
N PHE A 765 -35.07 14.39 8.77
CA PHE A 765 -33.75 14.99 8.70
C PHE A 765 -33.58 15.68 7.34
N LEU A 766 -33.55 17.00 7.34
CA LEU A 766 -33.38 17.80 6.12
C LEU A 766 -31.92 17.80 5.62
N ARG A 767 -30.97 17.35 6.46
CA ARG A 767 -29.53 17.29 6.17
C ARG A 767 -28.91 18.61 5.68
N LYS A 768 -29.56 19.75 5.99
CA LYS A 768 -29.13 21.10 5.59
C LYS A 768 -28.57 21.86 6.79
N LEU A 769 -27.36 22.41 6.62
CA LEU A 769 -26.70 23.25 7.62
C LEU A 769 -27.41 24.59 7.74
N LYS A 770 -27.67 25.07 8.95
CA LYS A 770 -28.26 26.37 9.28
C LYS A 770 -27.54 27.02 10.45
N GLU A 771 -27.49 28.35 10.44
CA GLU A 771 -26.95 29.16 11.54
C GLU A 771 -27.79 29.01 12.81
N GLY A 772 -27.15 29.16 13.97
CA GLY A 772 -27.72 29.04 15.28
C GLY A 772 -27.64 27.63 15.88
N GLY A 773 -27.70 27.53 17.19
CA GLY A 773 -27.71 26.26 17.91
C GLY A 773 -29.12 25.64 18.01
N THR A 774 -29.21 24.33 18.28
CA THR A 774 -30.48 23.70 18.71
C THR A 774 -30.50 23.52 20.22
N ALA A 775 -31.65 23.78 20.84
CA ALA A 775 -31.85 23.58 22.28
C ALA A 775 -32.44 22.21 22.59
N HIS A 776 -32.84 21.43 21.57
CA HIS A 776 -33.55 20.16 21.76
C HIS A 776 -32.73 18.93 21.35
N SER A 777 -32.79 17.91 22.19
CA SER A 777 -32.25 16.59 21.93
C SER A 777 -33.27 15.73 21.18
N PHE A 778 -32.87 15.03 20.12
CA PHE A 778 -33.73 14.18 19.30
C PHE A 778 -33.50 12.67 19.55
N GLY A 779 -32.72 12.30 20.59
CA GLY A 779 -32.38 10.91 20.87
C GLY A 779 -33.58 9.97 21.03
N ILE A 780 -34.62 10.42 21.72
CA ILE A 780 -35.84 9.63 21.94
C ILE A 780 -36.64 9.44 20.64
N HIS A 781 -36.64 10.44 19.75
CA HIS A 781 -37.25 10.32 18.42
C HIS A 781 -36.53 9.27 17.57
N VAL A 782 -35.20 9.24 17.62
CA VAL A 782 -34.39 8.22 16.95
C VAL A 782 -34.65 6.82 17.50
N ALA A 783 -34.75 6.69 18.83
CA ALA A 783 -35.12 5.42 19.48
C ALA A 783 -36.49 4.90 19.01
N ARG A 784 -37.45 5.80 18.85
CA ARG A 784 -38.80 5.48 18.30
C ARG A 784 -38.70 5.01 16.84
N MET A 785 -37.89 5.69 16.00
CA MET A 785 -37.66 5.31 14.59
C MET A 785 -36.95 3.96 14.48
N ALA A 786 -36.06 3.64 15.41
CA ALA A 786 -35.38 2.33 15.49
C ALA A 786 -36.29 1.17 15.92
N GLY A 787 -37.58 1.46 16.22
CA GLY A 787 -38.59 0.44 16.59
C GLY A 787 -38.54 0.01 18.05
N MET A 788 -37.99 0.83 18.95
CA MET A 788 -38.06 0.55 20.40
C MET A 788 -39.49 0.39 20.89
N PRO A 789 -39.76 -0.48 21.91
CA PRO A 789 -41.08 -0.65 22.47
C PRO A 789 -41.68 0.69 22.92
N LYS A 790 -42.98 0.90 22.67
CA LYS A 790 -43.67 2.18 22.94
C LYS A 790 -43.59 2.58 24.41
N GLU A 791 -43.67 1.61 25.32
CA GLU A 791 -43.59 1.80 26.77
C GLU A 791 -42.22 2.37 27.18
N VAL A 792 -41.14 1.90 26.58
CA VAL A 792 -39.76 2.39 26.83
C VAL A 792 -39.62 3.83 26.32
N VAL A 793 -40.12 4.12 25.12
CA VAL A 793 -40.07 5.47 24.54
C VAL A 793 -40.88 6.46 25.39
N GLN A 794 -42.07 6.07 25.83
CA GLN A 794 -42.92 6.91 26.69
C GLN A 794 -42.30 7.16 28.08
N SER A 795 -41.68 6.15 28.67
CA SER A 795 -40.96 6.29 29.93
C SER A 795 -39.78 7.25 29.80
N ALA A 796 -38.99 7.12 28.68
CA ALA A 796 -37.90 8.01 28.41
C ALA A 796 -38.34 9.48 28.21
N GLU A 797 -39.47 9.73 27.52
CA GLU A 797 -40.02 11.08 27.34
C GLU A 797 -40.44 11.71 28.70
N ASN A 798 -41.07 10.92 29.59
CA ASN A 798 -41.44 11.40 30.88
C ASN A 798 -40.22 11.73 31.76
N THR A 799 -39.18 10.89 31.69
CA THR A 799 -37.91 11.11 32.39
C THR A 799 -37.20 12.36 31.88
N LEU A 800 -37.12 12.56 30.57
CA LEU A 800 -36.49 13.74 29.97
C LEU A 800 -37.17 15.02 30.43
N LYS A 801 -38.51 15.09 30.37
CA LYS A 801 -39.30 16.23 30.87
C LYS A 801 -38.99 16.54 32.32
N ALA A 802 -38.86 15.52 33.18
CA ALA A 802 -38.54 15.72 34.60
C ALA A 802 -37.14 16.28 34.82
N LEU A 803 -36.15 15.83 34.03
CA LEU A 803 -34.79 16.33 34.08
C LEU A 803 -34.67 17.78 33.59
N GLU A 804 -35.32 18.13 32.46
CA GLU A 804 -35.35 19.50 31.93
C GLU A 804 -36.02 20.50 32.87
N MET A 805 -37.05 20.08 33.64
CA MET A 805 -37.69 20.92 34.68
C MET A 805 -36.73 21.19 35.86
N ASN A 806 -35.97 20.19 36.29
CA ASN A 806 -35.02 20.34 37.38
C ASN A 806 -33.85 21.26 37.01
N ASP A 807 -33.32 21.17 35.80
CA ASP A 807 -32.23 22.04 35.31
C ASP A 807 -32.70 23.49 35.20
N SER A 808 -33.94 23.76 34.78
CA SER A 808 -34.48 25.11 34.69
C SER A 808 -34.64 25.77 36.09
N GLU A 809 -34.94 25.03 37.14
CA GLU A 809 -34.99 25.56 38.51
C GLU A 809 -33.59 25.91 39.07
N HIS A 810 -32.55 25.15 38.71
CA HIS A 810 -31.18 25.44 39.12
C HIS A 810 -30.62 26.67 38.38
N LEU A 811 -30.91 26.89 37.11
CA LEU A 811 -30.50 28.08 36.36
C LEU A 811 -31.17 29.38 36.83
N VAL A 812 -32.40 29.32 37.26
CA VAL A 812 -33.11 30.49 37.84
C VAL A 812 -32.55 30.87 39.23
N SER A 813 -32.07 29.91 40.00
CA SER A 813 -31.40 30.16 41.29
C SER A 813 -30.01 30.77 41.12
N ALA A 814 -29.25 30.41 40.09
CA ALA A 814 -27.89 30.92 39.81
C ALA A 814 -27.89 32.39 39.33
N LYS A 815 -28.94 32.87 38.64
CA LYS A 815 -29.05 34.26 38.20
C LYS A 815 -29.34 35.32 39.29
N LYS A 816 -29.56 34.92 40.54
CA LYS A 816 -29.79 35.81 41.69
C LYS A 816 -28.60 35.98 42.63
N GLY A 817 -27.46 35.34 42.34
CA GLY A 817 -26.22 35.49 43.14
C GLY A 817 -25.24 36.45 42.48
N GLN A 818 -25.04 37.64 43.11
CA GLN A 818 -23.98 38.61 42.70
C GLN A 818 -22.61 37.98 42.71
N ILE A 819 -21.90 38.06 41.58
CA ILE A 819 -20.50 37.63 41.41
C ILE A 819 -19.59 38.48 42.27
N LYS A 820 -19.02 37.94 43.33
CA LYS A 820 -17.87 38.52 44.02
C LYS A 820 -16.62 38.18 43.18
N LYS A 821 -15.82 39.22 42.91
CA LYS A 821 -14.52 39.10 42.20
C LYS A 821 -13.59 38.10 42.93
N PRO A 822 -12.86 37.24 42.18
CA PRO A 822 -11.87 36.37 42.84
C PRO A 822 -10.68 37.14 43.37
N VAL A 823 -10.32 36.83 44.59
CA VAL A 823 -9.12 37.33 45.28
C VAL A 823 -7.91 36.63 44.66
N GLN A 824 -6.95 37.43 44.21
CA GLN A 824 -5.66 36.94 43.74
C GLN A 824 -4.88 36.30 44.89
N THR A 825 -4.65 35.00 44.86
CA THR A 825 -3.67 34.31 45.68
C THR A 825 -2.33 34.23 44.88
N LYS A 826 -1.27 34.68 45.57
CA LYS A 826 0.11 34.76 45.01
C LYS A 826 0.63 33.39 44.64
N ALA A 827 1.32 33.36 43.51
CA ALA A 827 2.06 32.21 43.01
C ALA A 827 3.14 31.76 44.01
N GLY A 828 3.09 30.48 44.37
CA GLY A 828 4.23 29.77 45.00
C GLY A 828 5.11 29.17 43.90
N THR A 829 6.39 29.33 44.07
CA THR A 829 7.50 28.86 43.23
C THR A 829 7.45 27.34 43.06
N LEU A 830 7.53 26.89 41.81
CA LEU A 830 7.76 25.50 41.42
C LEU A 830 9.26 25.19 41.54
N GLU A 831 9.60 24.24 42.39
CA GLU A 831 10.87 23.53 42.34
C GLU A 831 10.76 22.33 41.41
N SER A 832 11.82 22.15 40.61
CA SER A 832 11.99 21.11 39.61
C SER A 832 12.23 19.74 40.25
N ASP A 833 11.35 18.77 40.04
CA ASP A 833 11.79 17.39 39.85
C ASP A 833 10.74 16.60 39.00
N GLY A 834 11.24 16.05 37.87
CA GLY A 834 10.42 15.44 36.88
C GLY A 834 10.08 13.99 37.19
N SER A 835 8.94 13.77 37.81
CA SER A 835 8.24 12.48 37.70
C SER A 835 6.74 12.70 37.73
N LEU A 836 6.09 12.67 36.59
CA LEU A 836 4.63 12.58 36.47
C LEU A 836 4.17 11.19 36.93
N GLN A 837 3.95 11.05 38.23
CA GLN A 837 3.21 9.93 38.76
C GLN A 837 1.72 10.21 38.58
N LEU A 838 1.09 9.64 37.53
CA LEU A 838 -0.35 9.64 37.35
C LEU A 838 -1.00 8.87 38.50
N SER A 839 -1.57 9.59 39.47
CA SER A 839 -2.43 9.04 40.51
C SER A 839 -3.76 8.64 39.87
N PHE A 840 -3.94 7.36 39.60
CA PHE A 840 -5.22 6.74 39.30
C PHE A 840 -6.06 6.66 40.60
N PHE A 841 -7.32 7.04 40.51
CA PHE A 841 -8.38 7.00 41.53
C PHE A 841 -8.45 8.19 42.51
N GLN A 842 -9.23 9.20 42.12
CA GLN A 842 -10.11 9.88 43.06
C GLN A 842 -11.56 9.54 42.68
N LEU A 843 -12.03 8.38 43.13
CA LEU A 843 -13.43 8.20 43.47
C LEU A 843 -13.57 8.86 44.84
N ASP A 844 -14.37 9.91 44.96
CA ASP A 844 -14.82 10.44 46.21
C ASP A 844 -15.77 9.40 46.85
N ASP A 845 -15.17 8.39 47.45
CA ASP A 845 -15.88 7.49 48.36
C ASP A 845 -15.96 8.21 49.74
N PRO A 846 -17.14 8.51 50.24
CA PRO A 846 -17.31 9.20 51.53
C PRO A 846 -16.59 8.47 52.67
N THR A 847 -16.48 7.13 52.60
CA THR A 847 -15.75 6.31 53.57
C THR A 847 -14.25 6.52 53.52
N LEU A 848 -13.66 6.62 52.31
CA LEU A 848 -12.21 6.91 52.13
C LEU A 848 -11.87 8.35 52.54
N SER A 849 -12.74 9.32 52.32
CA SER A 849 -12.58 10.70 52.80
C SER A 849 -12.65 10.77 54.32
N SER A 850 -13.59 10.07 54.98
CA SER A 850 -13.68 9.96 56.44
C SER A 850 -12.43 9.35 57.05
N LEU A 851 -11.89 8.28 56.46
CA LEU A 851 -10.66 7.61 56.90
C LEU A 851 -9.42 8.51 56.73
N ARG A 852 -9.33 9.26 55.64
CA ARG A 852 -8.24 10.22 55.40
C ARG A 852 -8.26 11.33 56.46
N ASP A 853 -9.44 11.87 56.81
CA ASP A 853 -9.57 12.96 57.78
C ASP A 853 -9.29 12.45 59.20
N LYS A 854 -9.66 11.21 59.54
CA LYS A 854 -9.29 10.57 60.80
C LYS A 854 -7.80 10.32 60.90
N LEU A 855 -7.13 9.90 59.86
CA LEU A 855 -5.68 9.74 59.82
C LEU A 855 -4.95 11.06 59.91
N ALA A 856 -5.42 12.12 59.24
CA ALA A 856 -4.85 13.42 59.26
C ALA A 856 -4.99 14.13 60.62
N SER A 857 -6.06 13.83 61.36
CA SER A 857 -6.32 14.40 62.70
C SER A 857 -5.64 13.61 63.84
N ALA A 858 -5.07 12.45 63.58
CA ALA A 858 -4.40 11.60 64.57
C ALA A 858 -3.04 12.15 64.99
N ASP A 859 -2.88 12.55 66.23
CA ASP A 859 -1.61 12.98 66.82
C ASP A 859 -0.78 11.78 67.27
N LEU A 860 0.01 11.19 66.37
CA LEU A 860 0.80 10.01 66.57
C LEU A 860 1.89 10.17 67.63
N ASN A 861 2.30 11.40 67.98
CA ASN A 861 3.34 11.67 68.98
C ASN A 861 2.78 11.66 70.45
N ASN A 862 1.50 11.89 70.63
CA ASN A 862 0.83 11.92 71.91
C ASN A 862 -0.12 10.74 72.12
N MET A 863 -0.25 9.80 71.23
CA MET A 863 -1.07 8.60 71.32
C MET A 863 -0.32 7.47 72.05
N THR A 864 -1.06 6.81 72.92
CA THR A 864 -0.60 5.55 73.50
C THR A 864 -0.76 4.39 72.49
N PRO A 865 0.04 3.29 72.60
CA PRO A 865 -0.10 2.16 71.66
C PRO A 865 -1.50 1.53 71.62
N LEU A 866 -2.25 1.58 72.75
CA LEU A 866 -3.62 1.11 72.83
C LEU A 866 -4.59 1.99 72.06
N GLN A 867 -4.45 3.32 72.15
CA GLN A 867 -5.25 4.27 71.41
C GLN A 867 -4.99 4.20 69.91
N ALA A 868 -3.73 3.95 69.48
CA ALA A 868 -3.41 3.76 68.07
C ALA A 868 -4.05 2.45 67.52
N PHE A 869 -4.05 1.39 68.32
CA PHE A 869 -4.69 0.14 67.99
C PHE A 869 -6.23 0.28 67.90
N ASP A 870 -6.86 0.99 68.78
CA ASP A 870 -8.30 1.26 68.73
C ASP A 870 -8.69 2.13 67.57
N LEU A 871 -7.86 3.09 67.16
CA LEU A 871 -8.06 3.90 65.97
C LEU A 871 -7.97 3.06 64.71
N LEU A 872 -6.95 2.21 64.61
CA LEU A 872 -6.81 1.27 63.46
C LEU A 872 -7.97 0.28 63.40
N ARG A 873 -8.47 -0.20 64.54
CA ARG A 873 -9.62 -1.08 64.61
C ARG A 873 -10.89 -0.38 64.12
N SER A 874 -11.11 0.87 64.58
CA SER A 874 -12.25 1.68 64.13
C SER A 874 -12.20 1.93 62.61
N MET A 875 -11.02 2.17 62.02
CA MET A 875 -10.85 2.34 60.60
C MET A 875 -11.13 1.06 59.83
N LYS A 876 -10.71 -0.08 60.36
CA LYS A 876 -10.97 -1.40 59.77
C LYS A 876 -12.47 -1.74 59.79
N ASP A 877 -13.13 -1.47 60.89
CA ASP A 877 -14.60 -1.69 61.04
C ASP A 877 -15.40 -0.80 60.07
N GLU A 878 -14.96 0.44 59.77
CA GLU A 878 -15.56 1.33 58.75
C GLU A 878 -15.35 0.80 57.31
N LEU A 879 -14.23 0.15 57.04
CA LEU A 879 -13.98 -0.47 55.75
C LEU A 879 -14.76 -1.78 55.57
N GLY A 880 -15.33 -2.35 56.64
CA GLY A 880 -16.08 -3.62 56.58
C GLY A 880 -15.18 -4.83 56.30
N VAL A 881 -13.87 -4.79 56.68
CA VAL A 881 -12.87 -5.84 56.41
C VAL A 881 -12.47 -6.58 57.67
#